data_bf3a7a784b5b9cd558fdddf2bfe3d143
#
_entry.id   bf3a7a784b5b9cd558fdddf2bfe3d143
#
_cell.length_a   1.000
_cell.length_b   1.000
_cell.length_c   1.000
_cell.angle_alpha   90.00
_cell.angle_beta   90.00
_cell.angle_gamma   90.00
#
_symmetry.space_group_name_H-M   'P 1'
#
loop_
_entity.id
_entity.type
_entity.pdbx_description
1 polymer ?
#
loop_
_entity_poly.entity_id
_entity_poly.type
_entity_poly.pdbx_seq_one_letter_code
_entity_poly.pdbx_strand_id
1 'polypeptide(L)'
;GDPPAAMRYTEARLAAPAIDILADINKNTVDFVGNFDDTLEEPSVLPAAIPNLLVNGATGIAVGMATSIPPHNLSEIVDALVYMLERWEKLDDIDVEQLMEFVQGPDFPTGGIIIEEKGDEGIESAYGSGRGRITVQAKAHIEEMERSKSRIIVTELPYMVNKSSLIERIAELARDGHLEGLSDLRDESDRQGMRIVLEMTKNAEPESVLRELYKRTPMQTTFGINLLALVDGEPRTLTLKQALRVYIEHRLTVIKRRAEFDLDKARARAHILEGYLIALKNLDELIGIIRSAPDVETARAKLMKRYHLTELQATAILDMQLRRLAALERRKIETEYKEVSAVIKELTALLKSPKLMRGVVADELLRVKAAYGDRRRTQIVNLKKGRAARMLTATDLMPDQTVWVGVTADGMIARTHDDKQPKHSGNDAPRWLVKASTSDTLYLAAENGKCAAVALHVIPEAEKLSEGVPYYKVSPLLEEDALAAMFSLPARKSEFPEETCVITITRFGMVKKSLVSELPGPSAQAFTLARVNEGDKLGWVGLTDGKKKDVLLITSGGMGIRFKEDDVRPMGLIAAGVNGIKLDDHVEVVGAEILPAEGEIFILASDGKAKRVSEKDFPSQGRYGKGVRVWDLPKRVTITGAVSGKPNHMATIILARGAPKSTRLDAAGVRKRAATKGDGIVEMKKDEVITGLSVAWTVERYVKVGKGEEKTSSPKGKEESADLRLSKGGKKTTSPKKATAKTKVAPMKGQKKVVKKKK
;
A
#
# COMPACT_ATOMS: atom_id res chain seq x y z
N GLY A 1 -10.37 24.62 8.44
CA GLY A 1 -10.18 25.21 9.56
C GLY A 1 -11.30 25.73 10.45
N ASP A 2 -12.26 24.88 10.85
CA ASP A 2 -13.23 25.30 11.86
C ASP A 2 -12.54 25.50 13.23
N PRO A 3 -12.97 26.47 14.04
CA PRO A 3 -12.42 26.66 15.37
C PRO A 3 -12.73 25.45 16.27
N PRO A 4 -11.85 25.11 17.21
CA PRO A 4 -12.09 24.03 18.14
C PRO A 4 -13.26 24.37 19.08
N ALA A 5 -13.95 23.33 19.57
CA ALA A 5 -14.96 23.50 20.61
C ALA A 5 -14.32 24.07 21.91
N ALA A 6 -15.13 24.66 22.77
CA ALA A 6 -14.65 25.11 24.08
C ALA A 6 -14.04 23.97 24.89
N MET A 7 -12.91 24.21 25.56
CA MET A 7 -12.14 23.19 26.28
C MET A 7 -12.96 22.36 27.26
N ARG A 8 -14.04 22.94 27.83
CA ARG A 8 -14.95 22.23 28.75
C ARG A 8 -15.70 21.03 28.13
N TYR A 9 -15.71 20.91 26.79
CA TYR A 9 -16.37 19.83 26.06
C TYR A 9 -15.40 18.78 25.53
N THR A 10 -14.10 18.95 25.78
CA THR A 10 -13.07 18.08 25.25
C THR A 10 -12.22 17.47 26.35
N GLU A 11 -11.77 16.24 26.15
CA GLU A 11 -10.77 15.55 26.97
C GLU A 11 -9.49 15.37 26.15
N ALA A 12 -8.34 15.52 26.82
CA ALA A 12 -7.03 15.21 26.23
C ALA A 12 -6.48 13.92 26.87
N ARG A 13 -5.95 13.03 26.05
CA ARG A 13 -5.28 11.78 26.48
C ARG A 13 -4.00 11.62 25.69
N LEU A 14 -2.99 11.01 26.32
CA LEU A 14 -1.77 10.63 25.59
C LEU A 14 -2.09 9.57 24.53
N ALA A 15 -1.61 9.78 23.33
CA ALA A 15 -1.63 8.77 22.29
C ALA A 15 -0.67 7.62 22.63
N ALA A 16 -0.92 6.41 22.14
CA ALA A 16 -0.06 5.25 22.41
C ALA A 16 1.43 5.51 22.06
N PRO A 17 1.79 6.13 20.92
CA PRO A 17 3.19 6.46 20.65
C PRO A 17 3.81 7.42 21.68
N ALA A 18 3.02 8.36 22.23
CA ALA A 18 3.50 9.29 23.24
C ALA A 18 3.83 8.58 24.58
N ILE A 19 3.08 7.50 24.93
CA ILE A 19 3.38 6.66 26.08
C ILE A 19 4.73 5.94 25.88
N ASP A 20 5.01 5.44 24.67
CA ASP A 20 6.26 4.77 24.37
C ASP A 20 7.49 5.71 24.41
N ILE A 21 7.29 7.01 24.10
CA ILE A 21 8.35 8.01 24.24
C ILE A 21 8.76 8.17 25.71
N LEU A 22 7.83 8.01 26.65
CA LEU A 22 8.04 8.09 28.11
C LEU A 22 8.39 6.77 28.75
N ALA A 23 8.43 5.68 27.99
CA ALA A 23 8.69 4.35 28.53
C ALA A 23 10.00 4.30 29.32
N ASP A 24 9.97 3.62 30.47
CA ASP A 24 11.12 3.43 31.37
C ASP A 24 11.69 4.72 32.03
N ILE A 25 10.98 5.85 32.00
CA ILE A 25 11.46 7.10 32.60
C ILE A 25 11.73 6.97 34.13
N ASN A 26 11.00 6.10 34.81
CA ASN A 26 11.13 5.82 36.26
C ASN A 26 12.27 4.86 36.59
N LYS A 27 13.09 4.43 35.61
CA LYS A 27 14.19 3.49 35.79
C LYS A 27 15.56 4.17 35.71
N ASN A 28 15.65 5.46 36.05
CA ASN A 28 16.88 6.23 36.00
C ASN A 28 17.56 6.21 34.61
N THR A 29 16.76 6.18 33.54
CA THR A 29 17.25 6.06 32.15
C THR A 29 17.77 7.37 31.59
N VAL A 30 17.31 8.51 32.12
CA VAL A 30 17.68 9.87 31.75
C VAL A 30 17.98 10.70 33.00
N ASP A 31 18.68 11.81 32.81
CA ASP A 31 18.99 12.74 33.91
C ASP A 31 17.83 13.71 34.15
N PHE A 32 17.61 14.04 35.42
CA PHE A 32 16.61 15.01 35.85
C PHE A 32 17.33 16.29 36.29
N VAL A 33 16.71 17.42 36.01
CA VAL A 33 17.18 18.78 36.36
C VAL A 33 16.06 19.54 37.05
N GLY A 34 16.41 20.53 37.86
CA GLY A 34 15.41 21.42 38.44
C GLY A 34 14.61 22.15 37.36
N ASN A 35 13.32 22.34 37.58
CA ASN A 35 12.48 23.16 36.72
C ASN A 35 12.85 24.65 36.91
N PHE A 36 12.11 25.56 36.23
CA PHE A 36 12.39 27.01 36.24
C PHE A 36 12.52 27.63 37.65
N ASP A 37 11.79 27.15 38.65
CA ASP A 37 11.76 27.67 40.01
C ASP A 37 12.38 26.71 41.05
N ASP A 38 13.07 25.66 40.61
CA ASP A 38 13.67 24.59 41.42
C ASP A 38 12.70 23.91 42.42
N THR A 39 11.39 24.02 42.16
CA THR A 39 10.38 23.37 43.02
C THR A 39 10.11 21.92 42.66
N LEU A 40 10.34 21.53 41.40
CA LEU A 40 10.15 20.21 40.87
C LEU A 40 11.35 19.81 39.98
N GLU A 41 11.50 18.53 39.70
CA GLU A 41 12.48 18.03 38.76
C GLU A 41 11.79 17.61 37.44
N GLU A 42 12.45 17.90 36.32
CA GLU A 42 12.02 17.50 35.00
C GLU A 42 13.13 16.76 34.26
N PRO A 43 12.81 15.82 33.35
CA PRO A 43 13.82 15.12 32.59
C PRO A 43 14.49 16.07 31.59
N SER A 44 15.83 16.05 31.56
CA SER A 44 16.64 16.84 30.62
C SER A 44 16.38 16.45 29.17
N VAL A 45 16.14 15.14 28.92
CA VAL A 45 15.71 14.53 27.66
C VAL A 45 14.79 13.36 27.96
N LEU A 46 13.97 12.95 26.98
CA LEU A 46 13.09 11.81 27.13
C LEU A 46 13.80 10.48 26.76
N PRO A 47 13.40 9.34 27.32
CA PRO A 47 13.95 8.03 26.93
C PRO A 47 13.74 7.70 25.44
N ALA A 48 12.65 8.21 24.82
CA ALA A 48 12.36 8.26 23.40
C ALA A 48 12.55 6.92 22.67
N ALA A 49 11.69 5.95 22.95
CA ALA A 49 11.68 4.67 22.19
C ALA A 49 11.38 4.87 20.69
N ILE A 50 10.76 5.99 20.34
CA ILE A 50 10.47 6.40 18.96
C ILE A 50 11.43 7.52 18.56
N PRO A 51 12.01 7.54 17.33
CA PRO A 51 12.88 8.61 16.83
C PRO A 51 12.09 9.87 16.49
N ASN A 52 11.47 10.48 17.50
CA ASN A 52 10.43 11.51 17.37
C ASN A 52 10.92 12.77 16.61
N LEU A 53 12.17 13.18 16.80
CA LEU A 53 12.71 14.38 16.14
C LEU A 53 12.68 14.25 14.60
N LEU A 54 13.02 13.08 14.09
CA LEU A 54 13.01 12.84 12.65
C LEU A 54 11.60 12.49 12.12
N VAL A 55 10.81 11.76 12.90
CA VAL A 55 9.47 11.33 12.47
C VAL A 55 8.49 12.49 12.45
N ASN A 56 8.40 13.28 13.51
CA ASN A 56 7.51 14.43 13.57
C ASN A 56 8.11 15.72 13.03
N GLY A 57 9.44 15.77 12.90
CA GLY A 57 10.14 17.00 12.55
C GLY A 57 10.11 18.04 13.67
N ALA A 58 10.73 19.17 13.42
CA ALA A 58 10.72 20.32 14.33
C ALA A 58 10.93 21.62 13.55
N THR A 59 10.20 22.67 13.91
CA THR A 59 10.43 24.02 13.40
C THR A 59 10.50 24.98 14.57
N GLY A 60 11.50 25.87 14.56
CA GLY A 60 11.66 26.83 15.62
C GLY A 60 12.67 27.93 15.28
N ILE A 61 12.49 29.08 15.89
CA ILE A 61 13.33 30.26 15.69
C ILE A 61 13.91 30.63 17.05
N ALA A 62 15.22 30.64 17.14
CA ALA A 62 15.97 31.13 18.31
C ALA A 62 16.79 32.38 17.95
N VAL A 63 17.44 32.98 18.93
CA VAL A 63 18.35 34.10 18.66
C VAL A 63 19.59 33.60 17.91
N GLY A 64 19.79 34.12 16.72
CA GLY A 64 20.95 33.80 15.89
C GLY A 64 20.89 32.44 15.15
N MET A 65 19.85 31.63 15.33
CA MET A 65 19.70 30.33 14.68
C MET A 65 18.25 29.93 14.51
N ALA A 66 17.97 29.06 13.56
CA ALA A 66 16.65 28.49 13.33
C ALA A 66 16.78 27.01 12.96
N THR A 67 15.83 26.20 13.38
CA THR A 67 15.71 24.81 12.96
C THR A 67 14.48 24.61 12.07
N SER A 68 14.60 23.75 11.08
CA SER A 68 13.51 23.35 10.18
C SER A 68 13.76 21.90 9.73
N ILE A 69 13.39 20.97 10.59
CA ILE A 69 13.52 19.53 10.37
C ILE A 69 12.18 19.03 9.83
N PRO A 70 12.13 18.51 8.58
CA PRO A 70 10.89 17.98 8.05
C PRO A 70 10.53 16.63 8.72
N PRO A 71 9.22 16.29 8.79
CA PRO A 71 8.78 14.99 9.22
C PRO A 71 9.18 13.90 8.20
N HIS A 72 9.39 12.66 8.70
CA HIS A 72 9.77 11.50 7.89
C HIS A 72 8.89 10.30 8.21
N ASN A 73 8.85 9.34 7.30
CA ASN A 73 8.13 8.08 7.53
C ASN A 73 8.82 7.25 8.61
N LEU A 74 8.04 6.80 9.60
CA LEU A 74 8.56 6.01 10.72
C LEU A 74 9.22 4.70 10.24
N SER A 75 8.58 4.01 9.30
CA SER A 75 9.10 2.73 8.79
C SER A 75 10.44 2.90 8.10
N GLU A 76 10.61 3.96 7.32
CA GLU A 76 11.86 4.27 6.61
C GLU A 76 12.99 4.63 7.58
N ILE A 77 12.70 5.46 8.58
CA ILE A 77 13.69 5.83 9.61
C ILE A 77 14.10 4.60 10.42
N VAL A 78 13.16 3.73 10.81
CA VAL A 78 13.49 2.51 11.54
C VAL A 78 14.34 1.57 10.70
N ASP A 79 14.05 1.40 9.41
CA ASP A 79 14.86 0.54 8.52
C ASP A 79 16.29 1.06 8.39
N ALA A 80 16.47 2.38 8.26
CA ALA A 80 17.79 3.00 8.25
C ALA A 80 18.55 2.82 9.58
N LEU A 81 17.86 2.95 10.72
CA LEU A 81 18.43 2.73 12.05
C LEU A 81 18.88 1.28 12.24
N VAL A 82 18.04 0.31 11.84
CA VAL A 82 18.38 -1.13 11.92
C VAL A 82 19.57 -1.45 11.01
N TYR A 83 19.59 -0.91 9.78
CA TYR A 83 20.70 -1.05 8.85
C TYR A 83 22.03 -0.54 9.46
N MET A 84 22.02 0.62 10.15
CA MET A 84 23.19 1.16 10.85
C MET A 84 23.61 0.31 12.05
N LEU A 85 22.63 -0.23 12.83
CA LEU A 85 22.90 -1.10 13.98
C LEU A 85 23.57 -2.42 13.57
N GLU A 86 23.15 -3.01 12.46
CA GLU A 86 23.72 -4.24 11.92
C GLU A 86 25.17 -4.03 11.43
N ARG A 87 25.49 -2.82 10.96
CA ARG A 87 26.80 -2.43 10.42
C ARG A 87 27.59 -1.50 11.33
N TRP A 88 27.31 -1.53 12.62
CA TRP A 88 27.90 -0.61 13.61
C TRP A 88 29.43 -0.53 13.59
N GLU A 89 30.08 -1.65 13.35
CA GLU A 89 31.55 -1.74 13.26
C GLU A 89 32.12 -1.04 11.98
N LYS A 90 31.25 -0.74 11.02
CA LYS A 90 31.58 -0.14 9.71
C LYS A 90 30.75 1.11 9.44
N LEU A 91 30.35 1.83 10.48
CA LEU A 91 29.54 3.03 10.32
C LEU A 91 30.20 4.09 9.42
N ASP A 92 31.52 4.20 9.45
CA ASP A 92 32.23 5.19 8.64
C ASP A 92 32.12 4.89 7.13
N ASP A 93 31.95 3.62 6.75
CA ASP A 93 31.79 3.18 5.38
C ASP A 93 30.37 3.44 4.82
N ILE A 94 29.41 3.80 5.68
CA ILE A 94 28.03 4.10 5.24
C ILE A 94 27.98 5.54 4.73
N ASP A 95 27.60 5.71 3.47
CA ASP A 95 27.33 7.02 2.85
C ASP A 95 25.86 7.43 2.91
N VAL A 96 25.57 8.66 2.47
CA VAL A 96 24.20 9.20 2.46
C VAL A 96 23.34 8.49 1.43
N GLU A 97 23.89 8.11 0.30
CA GLU A 97 23.18 7.43 -0.79
C GLU A 97 22.61 6.08 -0.31
N GLN A 98 23.41 5.31 0.45
CA GLN A 98 22.97 4.04 1.05
C GLN A 98 21.84 4.24 2.08
N LEU A 99 21.85 5.32 2.84
CA LEU A 99 20.76 5.65 3.76
C LEU A 99 19.50 6.10 3.01
N MET A 100 19.67 6.75 1.86
CA MET A 100 18.57 7.16 1.00
C MET A 100 17.88 5.99 0.26
N GLU A 101 18.47 4.80 0.22
CA GLU A 101 17.77 3.58 -0.20
C GLU A 101 16.61 3.24 0.75
N PHE A 102 16.71 3.60 2.04
CA PHE A 102 15.69 3.42 3.05
C PHE A 102 14.85 4.69 3.25
N VAL A 103 15.51 5.85 3.45
CA VAL A 103 14.85 7.15 3.68
C VAL A 103 14.85 7.94 2.39
N GLN A 104 13.79 7.78 1.60
CA GLN A 104 13.68 8.40 0.28
C GLN A 104 13.62 9.94 0.33
N GLY A 105 13.11 10.50 1.42
CA GLY A 105 12.93 11.94 1.62
C GLY A 105 11.93 12.24 2.73
N PRO A 106 11.60 13.51 2.95
CA PRO A 106 10.53 13.92 3.86
C PRO A 106 9.20 13.25 3.54
N ASP A 107 8.39 12.98 4.57
CA ASP A 107 7.04 12.43 4.45
C ASP A 107 6.08 13.28 5.27
N PHE A 108 5.38 14.18 4.59
CA PHE A 108 4.50 15.15 5.24
C PHE A 108 3.15 14.52 5.61
N PRO A 109 2.61 14.78 6.81
CA PRO A 109 1.31 14.27 7.22
C PRO A 109 0.16 14.75 6.34
N THR A 110 0.33 15.87 5.65
CA THR A 110 -0.62 16.42 4.67
C THR A 110 -0.48 15.84 3.27
N GLY A 111 0.46 14.92 3.03
CA GLY A 111 0.76 14.38 1.71
C GLY A 111 1.45 15.38 0.81
N GLY A 112 0.94 15.55 -0.39
CA GLY A 112 1.52 16.43 -1.42
C GLY A 112 2.62 15.75 -2.23
N ILE A 113 3.27 16.55 -3.07
CA ILE A 113 4.25 16.09 -4.05
C ILE A 113 5.53 16.88 -3.87
N ILE A 114 6.64 16.19 -3.62
CA ILE A 114 7.97 16.81 -3.65
C ILE A 114 8.51 16.72 -5.07
N ILE A 115 8.83 17.88 -5.63
CA ILE A 115 9.50 17.98 -6.93
C ILE A 115 11.00 18.07 -6.66
N GLU A 116 11.72 17.00 -6.99
CA GLU A 116 13.17 16.98 -6.86
C GLU A 116 13.83 17.51 -8.14
N GLU A 117 14.47 18.66 -8.02
CA GLU A 117 15.35 19.20 -9.06
C GLU A 117 16.77 18.66 -8.79
N LYS A 118 17.38 18.04 -9.80
CA LYS A 118 18.78 17.62 -9.70
C LYS A 118 19.69 18.85 -9.62
N GLY A 119 20.27 19.05 -8.44
CA GLY A 119 21.21 20.15 -8.17
C GLY A 119 21.64 20.17 -6.71
N ASP A 120 22.50 21.12 -6.36
CA ASP A 120 23.17 21.22 -5.05
C ASP A 120 22.23 21.57 -3.87
N GLU A 121 20.92 21.73 -4.08
CA GLU A 121 19.95 22.14 -3.07
C GLU A 121 18.86 21.11 -2.76
N GLY A 122 18.87 19.90 -3.37
CA GLY A 122 17.85 18.87 -3.23
C GLY A 122 17.87 18.08 -1.92
N ILE A 123 17.11 16.96 -1.88
CA ILE A 123 17.02 16.05 -0.71
C ILE A 123 18.41 15.47 -0.37
N GLU A 124 19.16 15.05 -1.38
CA GLU A 124 20.51 14.47 -1.20
C GLU A 124 21.46 15.47 -0.53
N SER A 125 21.47 16.73 -1.00
CA SER A 125 22.26 17.80 -0.39
C SER A 125 21.80 18.07 1.05
N ALA A 126 20.49 18.12 1.31
CA ALA A 126 19.94 18.33 2.64
C ALA A 126 20.38 17.23 3.62
N TYR A 127 20.39 15.98 3.21
CA TYR A 127 20.80 14.85 4.04
C TYR A 127 22.32 14.74 4.20
N GLY A 128 23.09 15.17 3.18
CA GLY A 128 24.54 15.18 3.22
C GLY A 128 25.17 16.33 3.99
N SER A 129 24.53 17.53 3.96
CA SER A 129 25.06 18.74 4.59
C SER A 129 24.27 19.24 5.81
N GLY A 130 23.05 18.71 6.00
CA GLY A 130 22.10 19.21 7.00
C GLY A 130 21.32 20.44 6.55
N ARG A 131 21.52 20.94 5.32
CA ARG A 131 20.82 22.10 4.76
C ARG A 131 20.41 21.84 3.32
N GLY A 132 19.21 22.26 2.96
CA GLY A 132 18.70 22.11 1.61
C GLY A 132 17.36 22.80 1.44
N ARG A 133 16.81 22.69 0.22
CA ARG A 133 15.53 23.25 -0.13
C ARG A 133 14.79 22.32 -1.08
N ILE A 134 13.54 22.06 -0.77
CA ILE A 134 12.67 21.21 -1.60
C ILE A 134 11.43 21.98 -2.02
N THR A 135 10.96 21.75 -3.24
CA THR A 135 9.69 22.28 -3.73
C THR A 135 8.58 21.29 -3.44
N VAL A 136 7.54 21.74 -2.72
CA VAL A 136 6.37 20.94 -2.36
C VAL A 136 5.15 21.48 -3.08
N GLN A 137 4.41 20.62 -3.75
CA GLN A 137 3.25 20.94 -4.57
C GLN A 137 2.00 20.25 -4.03
N ALA A 138 0.85 20.95 -4.10
CA ALA A 138 -0.46 20.40 -3.82
C ALA A 138 -0.81 19.28 -4.81
N LYS A 139 -1.55 18.29 -4.35
CA LYS A 139 -2.09 17.25 -5.23
C LYS A 139 -3.44 17.66 -5.77
N ALA A 140 -3.50 17.86 -7.08
CA ALA A 140 -4.70 18.27 -7.78
C ALA A 140 -4.94 17.38 -8.99
N HIS A 141 -6.21 17.17 -9.34
CA HIS A 141 -6.64 16.49 -10.56
C HIS A 141 -7.76 17.25 -11.24
N ILE A 142 -7.94 16.99 -12.54
CA ILE A 142 -8.95 17.64 -13.35
C ILE A 142 -10.07 16.63 -13.60
N GLU A 143 -11.31 17.02 -13.33
CA GLU A 143 -12.51 16.25 -13.63
C GLU A 143 -13.33 16.94 -14.73
N GLU A 144 -13.82 16.18 -15.70
CA GLU A 144 -14.75 16.67 -16.71
C GLU A 144 -16.18 16.68 -16.16
N MET A 145 -16.94 17.72 -16.48
CA MET A 145 -18.34 17.89 -16.11
C MET A 145 -19.24 17.83 -17.35
N GLU A 146 -20.54 17.76 -17.12
CA GLU A 146 -21.53 17.88 -18.22
C GLU A 146 -21.36 19.19 -18.99
N ARG A 147 -21.75 19.17 -20.27
CA ARG A 147 -21.71 20.32 -21.19
C ARG A 147 -20.32 20.90 -21.43
N SER A 148 -19.28 20.07 -21.45
CA SER A 148 -17.88 20.47 -21.72
C SER A 148 -17.34 21.50 -20.73
N LYS A 149 -17.80 21.47 -19.48
CA LYS A 149 -17.18 22.16 -18.35
C LYS A 149 -16.18 21.24 -17.67
N SER A 150 -15.19 21.83 -17.03
CA SER A 150 -14.21 21.10 -16.23
C SER A 150 -14.12 21.69 -14.82
N ARG A 151 -13.60 20.90 -13.89
CA ARG A 151 -13.29 21.37 -12.54
C ARG A 151 -11.92 20.84 -12.11
N ILE A 152 -11.23 21.62 -11.31
CA ILE A 152 -10.00 21.23 -10.65
C ILE A 152 -10.35 20.84 -9.21
N ILE A 153 -9.93 19.66 -8.79
CA ILE A 153 -10.11 19.16 -7.43
C ILE A 153 -8.74 19.10 -6.76
N VAL A 154 -8.60 19.76 -5.62
CA VAL A 154 -7.40 19.72 -4.78
C VAL A 154 -7.68 18.84 -3.58
N THR A 155 -6.90 17.77 -3.42
CA THR A 155 -7.09 16.77 -2.36
C THR A 155 -6.03 16.83 -1.27
N GLU A 156 -4.84 17.36 -1.57
CA GLU A 156 -3.75 17.49 -0.62
C GLU A 156 -3.06 18.84 -0.81
N LEU A 157 -2.62 19.46 0.30
CA LEU A 157 -1.91 20.74 0.30
C LEU A 157 -0.47 20.58 0.78
N PRO A 158 0.44 21.46 0.36
CA PRO A 158 1.78 21.50 0.91
C PRO A 158 1.75 21.65 2.44
N TYR A 159 2.73 21.06 3.10
CA TYR A 159 2.85 21.10 4.56
C TYR A 159 2.87 22.54 5.08
N MET A 160 2.18 22.79 6.18
CA MET A 160 2.00 24.10 6.84
C MET A 160 1.20 25.15 6.04
N VAL A 161 0.61 24.81 4.91
CA VAL A 161 -0.29 25.72 4.20
C VAL A 161 -1.69 25.69 4.83
N ASN A 162 -2.19 26.88 5.19
CA ASN A 162 -3.56 27.02 5.70
C ASN A 162 -4.58 27.00 4.56
N LYS A 163 -5.54 26.07 4.65
CA LYS A 163 -6.58 25.88 3.62
C LYS A 163 -7.44 27.12 3.40
N SER A 164 -7.92 27.74 4.48
CA SER A 164 -8.81 28.90 4.39
C SER A 164 -8.12 30.09 3.74
N SER A 165 -6.88 30.40 4.16
CA SER A 165 -6.08 31.47 3.55
C SER A 165 -5.74 31.20 2.08
N LEU A 166 -5.55 29.92 1.69
CA LEU A 166 -5.39 29.55 0.29
C LEU A 166 -6.65 29.83 -0.51
N ILE A 167 -7.82 29.44 0.00
CA ILE A 167 -9.12 29.65 -0.67
C ILE A 167 -9.37 31.16 -0.84
N GLU A 168 -9.16 31.96 0.21
CA GLU A 168 -9.25 33.42 0.16
C GLU A 168 -8.32 33.99 -0.92
N ARG A 169 -7.06 33.54 -0.96
CA ARG A 169 -6.08 33.99 -1.96
C ARG A 169 -6.49 33.65 -3.39
N ILE A 170 -7.04 32.48 -3.62
CA ILE A 170 -7.57 32.08 -4.94
C ILE A 170 -8.75 33.00 -5.34
N ALA A 171 -9.66 33.26 -4.39
CA ALA A 171 -10.82 34.12 -4.65
C ALA A 171 -10.40 35.57 -4.94
N GLU A 172 -9.38 36.13 -4.25
CA GLU A 172 -8.79 37.43 -4.53
C GLU A 172 -8.23 37.47 -5.96
N LEU A 173 -7.39 36.50 -6.34
CA LEU A 173 -6.79 36.44 -7.68
C LEU A 173 -7.84 36.36 -8.79
N ALA A 174 -8.95 35.65 -8.55
CA ALA A 174 -10.05 35.58 -9.50
C ALA A 174 -10.79 36.92 -9.61
N ARG A 175 -11.03 37.60 -8.49
CA ARG A 175 -11.69 38.91 -8.44
C ARG A 175 -10.84 39.99 -9.11
N ASP A 176 -9.52 39.93 -8.92
CA ASP A 176 -8.59 40.93 -9.47
C ASP A 176 -8.27 40.64 -10.97
N GLY A 177 -8.88 39.61 -11.58
CA GLY A 177 -8.66 39.27 -12.98
C GLY A 177 -7.31 38.61 -13.27
N HIS A 178 -6.59 38.18 -12.24
CA HIS A 178 -5.30 37.50 -12.38
C HIS A 178 -5.44 35.98 -12.58
N LEU A 179 -6.63 35.43 -12.37
CA LEU A 179 -6.97 34.02 -12.59
C LEU A 179 -8.25 33.96 -13.44
N GLU A 180 -8.06 33.94 -14.76
CA GLU A 180 -9.17 33.85 -15.70
C GLU A 180 -9.70 32.41 -15.79
N GLY A 181 -11.00 32.27 -16.08
CA GLY A 181 -11.62 30.99 -16.34
C GLY A 181 -12.20 30.27 -15.11
N LEU A 182 -12.08 30.81 -13.91
CA LEU A 182 -12.75 30.30 -12.73
C LEU A 182 -14.21 30.78 -12.70
N SER A 183 -15.16 29.86 -12.49
CA SER A 183 -16.60 30.20 -12.36
C SER A 183 -17.11 30.08 -10.93
N ASP A 184 -16.58 29.13 -10.15
CA ASP A 184 -16.98 28.93 -8.75
C ASP A 184 -15.85 28.28 -7.95
N LEU A 185 -15.82 28.52 -6.63
CA LEU A 185 -14.82 28.01 -5.70
C LEU A 185 -15.51 27.56 -4.41
N ARG A 186 -15.42 26.27 -4.09
CA ARG A 186 -16.07 25.68 -2.93
C ARG A 186 -15.12 24.82 -2.12
N ASP A 187 -15.32 24.80 -0.81
CA ASP A 187 -14.70 23.85 0.11
C ASP A 187 -15.72 22.73 0.41
N GLU A 188 -15.48 21.56 -0.14
CA GLU A 188 -16.29 20.37 0.06
C GLU A 188 -15.59 19.36 1.00
N SER A 189 -14.64 19.84 1.83
CA SER A 189 -13.92 18.97 2.76
C SER A 189 -14.86 18.42 3.83
N ASP A 190 -14.76 17.13 4.09
CA ASP A 190 -15.56 16.42 5.09
C ASP A 190 -14.69 15.48 5.95
N ARG A 191 -15.32 14.53 6.67
CA ARG A 191 -14.63 13.52 7.49
C ARG A 191 -13.83 12.52 6.66
N GLN A 192 -14.08 12.40 5.36
CA GLN A 192 -13.38 11.49 4.46
C GLN A 192 -12.09 12.09 3.93
N GLY A 193 -11.96 13.43 3.96
CA GLY A 193 -10.75 14.11 3.55
C GLY A 193 -10.97 15.55 3.10
N MET A 194 -9.86 16.16 2.67
CA MET A 194 -9.86 17.50 2.12
C MET A 194 -10.28 17.48 0.65
N ARG A 195 -11.17 18.39 0.26
CA ARG A 195 -11.63 18.54 -1.11
C ARG A 195 -11.94 20.01 -1.40
N ILE A 196 -11.08 20.67 -2.14
CA ILE A 196 -11.33 22.04 -2.66
C ILE A 196 -11.70 21.88 -4.13
N VAL A 197 -12.85 22.44 -4.52
CA VAL A 197 -13.41 22.36 -5.86
C VAL A 197 -13.35 23.73 -6.53
N LEU A 198 -12.68 23.79 -7.68
CA LEU A 198 -12.62 24.97 -8.56
C LEU A 198 -13.36 24.64 -9.87
N GLU A 199 -14.54 25.20 -10.05
CA GLU A 199 -15.31 25.03 -11.30
C GLU A 199 -14.83 26.02 -12.36
N MET A 200 -14.70 25.54 -13.58
CA MET A 200 -14.18 26.28 -14.70
C MET A 200 -15.28 26.74 -15.64
N THR A 201 -15.06 27.88 -16.32
CA THR A 201 -15.91 28.28 -17.43
C THR A 201 -15.67 27.38 -18.65
N LYS A 202 -16.63 27.31 -19.58
CA LYS A 202 -16.55 26.43 -20.77
C LYS A 202 -15.31 26.61 -21.65
N ASN A 203 -14.80 27.84 -21.68
CA ASN A 203 -13.69 28.20 -22.59
C ASN A 203 -12.34 28.19 -21.91
N ALA A 204 -12.29 27.86 -20.61
CA ALA A 204 -11.06 27.81 -19.85
C ALA A 204 -10.32 26.50 -20.11
N GLU A 205 -9.02 26.57 -20.29
CA GLU A 205 -8.13 25.42 -20.34
C GLU A 205 -7.68 25.07 -18.91
N PRO A 206 -8.15 23.94 -18.34
CA PRO A 206 -7.90 23.62 -16.92
C PRO A 206 -6.42 23.52 -16.56
N GLU A 207 -5.59 22.99 -17.48
CA GLU A 207 -4.15 22.89 -17.27
C GLU A 207 -3.47 24.26 -17.15
N SER A 208 -3.94 25.26 -17.93
CA SER A 208 -3.40 26.62 -17.87
C SER A 208 -3.74 27.29 -16.55
N VAL A 209 -5.00 27.15 -16.10
CA VAL A 209 -5.44 27.68 -14.80
C VAL A 209 -4.72 27.02 -13.64
N LEU A 210 -4.54 25.70 -13.68
CA LEU A 210 -3.79 24.98 -12.64
C LEU A 210 -2.32 25.46 -12.57
N ARG A 211 -1.71 25.76 -13.72
CA ARG A 211 -0.35 26.30 -13.81
C ARG A 211 -0.25 27.68 -13.14
N GLU A 212 -1.21 28.58 -13.39
CA GLU A 212 -1.24 29.87 -12.74
C GLU A 212 -1.51 29.74 -11.23
N LEU A 213 -2.34 28.80 -10.79
CA LEU A 213 -2.54 28.49 -9.37
C LEU A 213 -1.24 28.08 -8.69
N TYR A 214 -0.47 27.16 -9.26
CA TYR A 214 0.83 26.77 -8.69
C TYR A 214 1.83 27.93 -8.65
N LYS A 215 1.79 28.82 -9.64
CA LYS A 215 2.72 29.95 -9.73
C LYS A 215 2.37 31.10 -8.76
N ARG A 216 1.08 31.35 -8.51
CA ARG A 216 0.59 32.55 -7.81
C ARG A 216 0.06 32.29 -6.41
N THR A 217 -0.06 31.04 -6.01
CA THR A 217 -0.64 30.66 -4.72
C THR A 217 0.26 29.67 -3.98
N PRO A 218 0.07 29.50 -2.66
CA PRO A 218 0.77 28.48 -1.88
C PRO A 218 0.43 27.01 -2.24
N MET A 219 -0.31 26.76 -3.33
CA MET A 219 -0.44 25.40 -3.90
C MET A 219 0.92 24.80 -4.31
N GLN A 220 1.90 25.65 -4.56
CA GLN A 220 3.30 25.24 -4.66
C GLN A 220 4.12 26.14 -3.74
N THR A 221 4.92 25.56 -2.87
CA THR A 221 5.76 26.30 -1.93
C THR A 221 7.13 25.63 -1.81
N THR A 222 8.09 26.37 -1.28
CA THR A 222 9.41 25.86 -0.99
C THR A 222 9.56 25.59 0.48
N PHE A 223 9.98 24.38 0.86
CA PHE A 223 10.31 24.02 2.23
C PHE A 223 11.83 24.04 2.39
N GLY A 224 12.33 24.95 3.26
CA GLY A 224 13.75 25.01 3.62
C GLY A 224 14.07 23.99 4.69
N ILE A 225 15.03 23.11 4.43
CA ILE A 225 15.51 22.09 5.39
C ILE A 225 16.74 22.65 6.12
N ASN A 226 16.71 22.60 7.45
CA ASN A 226 17.86 22.90 8.31
C ASN A 226 17.82 21.96 9.52
N LEU A 227 18.67 20.92 9.48
CA LEU A 227 18.74 19.89 10.52
C LEU A 227 19.58 20.36 11.72
N LEU A 228 19.25 21.53 12.27
CA LEU A 228 19.90 22.06 13.45
C LEU A 228 19.26 21.45 14.70
N ALA A 229 20.05 20.80 15.54
CA ALA A 229 19.60 20.21 16.80
C ALA A 229 20.64 20.45 17.90
N LEU A 230 20.20 20.35 19.17
CA LEU A 230 21.11 20.35 20.32
C LEU A 230 21.64 18.91 20.53
N VAL A 231 22.95 18.77 20.55
CA VAL A 231 23.65 17.54 20.91
C VAL A 231 24.54 17.85 22.09
N ASP A 232 24.29 17.21 23.22
CA ASP A 232 24.99 17.48 24.49
C ASP A 232 24.95 18.97 24.90
N GLY A 233 23.83 19.65 24.64
CA GLY A 233 23.63 21.06 24.94
C GLY A 233 24.20 22.05 23.91
N GLU A 234 24.94 21.57 22.90
CA GLU A 234 25.52 22.40 21.84
C GLU A 234 24.71 22.36 20.54
N PRO A 235 24.41 23.51 19.91
CA PRO A 235 23.72 23.55 18.63
C PRO A 235 24.65 23.06 17.50
N ARG A 236 24.20 22.03 16.79
CA ARG A 236 24.93 21.44 15.65
C ARG A 236 24.00 21.23 14.46
N THR A 237 24.45 21.58 13.26
CA THR A 237 23.80 21.18 12.02
C THR A 237 24.23 19.73 11.71
N LEU A 238 23.28 18.82 11.68
CA LEU A 238 23.51 17.40 11.54
C LEU A 238 23.25 16.94 10.10
N THR A 239 24.05 16.02 9.60
CA THR A 239 23.66 15.21 8.44
C THR A 239 22.63 14.17 8.87
N LEU A 240 21.91 13.55 7.92
CA LEU A 240 20.99 12.45 8.24
C LEU A 240 21.71 11.33 9.02
N LYS A 241 22.88 10.91 8.55
CA LYS A 241 23.72 9.91 9.22
C LYS A 241 24.04 10.28 10.67
N GLN A 242 24.43 11.54 10.91
CA GLN A 242 24.74 12.01 12.25
C GLN A 242 23.51 12.03 13.16
N ALA A 243 22.36 12.48 12.65
CA ALA A 243 21.10 12.49 13.41
C ALA A 243 20.68 11.08 13.82
N LEU A 244 20.74 10.10 12.90
CA LEU A 244 20.45 8.70 13.19
C LEU A 244 21.45 8.10 14.20
N ARG A 245 22.75 8.42 14.06
CA ARG A 245 23.79 7.96 15.00
C ARG A 245 23.56 8.48 16.42
N VAL A 246 23.32 9.78 16.59
CA VAL A 246 23.05 10.39 17.89
C VAL A 246 21.85 9.72 18.57
N TYR A 247 20.78 9.45 17.80
CA TYR A 247 19.64 8.72 18.33
C TYR A 247 19.99 7.29 18.78
N ILE A 248 20.76 6.54 18.01
CA ILE A 248 21.22 5.19 18.41
C ILE A 248 22.05 5.24 19.70
N GLU A 249 23.02 6.17 19.79
CA GLU A 249 23.87 6.34 20.97
C GLU A 249 23.04 6.68 22.20
N HIS A 250 22.04 7.54 22.08
CA HIS A 250 21.08 7.82 23.14
C HIS A 250 20.29 6.56 23.54
N ARG A 251 19.75 5.80 22.60
CA ARG A 251 19.03 4.56 22.93
C ARG A 251 19.90 3.50 23.60
N LEU A 252 21.15 3.36 23.18
CA LEU A 252 22.09 2.46 23.85
C LEU A 252 22.33 2.88 25.30
N THR A 253 22.43 4.18 25.58
CA THR A 253 22.57 4.72 26.93
C THR A 253 21.33 4.43 27.77
N VAL A 254 20.12 4.66 27.22
CA VAL A 254 18.85 4.36 27.90
C VAL A 254 18.74 2.87 28.24
N ILE A 255 19.04 1.98 27.30
CA ILE A 255 18.98 0.53 27.54
C ILE A 255 20.00 0.07 28.56
N LYS A 256 21.21 0.62 28.51
CA LYS A 256 22.24 0.33 29.52
C LYS A 256 21.76 0.72 30.92
N ARG A 257 21.32 1.96 31.12
CA ARG A 257 20.85 2.49 32.41
C ARG A 257 19.63 1.69 32.91
N ARG A 258 18.69 1.36 32.02
CA ARG A 258 17.54 0.49 32.35
C ARG A 258 18.00 -0.88 32.83
N ALA A 259 18.91 -1.51 32.12
CA ALA A 259 19.41 -2.83 32.47
C ALA A 259 20.21 -2.80 33.81
N GLU A 260 20.95 -1.75 34.09
CA GLU A 260 21.61 -1.53 35.38
C GLU A 260 20.60 -1.40 36.51
N PHE A 261 19.57 -0.58 36.35
CA PHE A 261 18.49 -0.40 37.33
C PHE A 261 17.74 -1.72 37.62
N ASP A 262 17.33 -2.41 36.54
CA ASP A 262 16.61 -3.69 36.71
C ASP A 262 17.51 -4.79 37.30
N LEU A 263 18.81 -4.79 37.00
CA LEU A 263 19.80 -5.70 37.59
C LEU A 263 19.97 -5.46 39.09
N ASP A 264 20.09 -4.21 39.52
CA ASP A 264 20.24 -3.87 40.94
C ASP A 264 18.98 -4.21 41.73
N LYS A 265 17.81 -3.95 41.16
CA LYS A 265 16.53 -4.36 41.74
C LYS A 265 16.39 -5.90 41.82
N ALA A 266 16.80 -6.61 40.79
CA ALA A 266 16.80 -8.07 40.77
C ALA A 266 17.79 -8.66 41.82
N ARG A 267 18.99 -8.08 41.94
CA ARG A 267 19.99 -8.47 42.94
C ARG A 267 19.49 -8.24 44.36
N ALA A 268 18.91 -7.09 44.65
CA ALA A 268 18.30 -6.79 45.93
C ALA A 268 17.19 -7.80 46.26
N ARG A 269 16.35 -8.17 45.31
CA ARG A 269 15.31 -9.19 45.50
C ARG A 269 15.88 -10.56 45.71
N ALA A 270 16.86 -11.00 44.91
CA ALA A 270 17.53 -12.28 45.06
C ALA A 270 18.19 -12.42 46.42
N HIS A 271 18.84 -11.36 46.91
CA HIS A 271 19.47 -11.33 48.22
C HIS A 271 18.49 -11.60 49.36
N ILE A 272 17.29 -11.02 49.32
CA ILE A 272 16.23 -11.31 50.31
C ILE A 272 15.72 -12.74 50.17
N LEU A 273 15.51 -13.24 48.95
CA LEU A 273 15.06 -14.59 48.67
C LEU A 273 16.06 -15.65 49.18
N GLU A 274 17.38 -15.39 49.04
CA GLU A 274 18.44 -16.23 49.61
C GLU A 274 18.30 -16.34 51.12
N GLY A 275 18.08 -15.21 51.81
CA GLY A 275 17.79 -15.23 53.26
C GLY A 275 16.58 -16.10 53.63
N TYR A 276 15.49 -15.98 52.84
CA TYR A 276 14.30 -16.83 53.04
C TYR A 276 14.60 -18.31 52.81
N LEU A 277 15.38 -18.67 51.81
CA LEU A 277 15.76 -20.06 51.55
C LEU A 277 16.61 -20.65 52.66
N ILE A 278 17.54 -19.85 53.23
CA ILE A 278 18.32 -20.24 54.41
C ILE A 278 17.39 -20.47 55.63
N ALA A 279 16.47 -19.53 55.88
CA ALA A 279 15.49 -19.63 56.97
C ALA A 279 14.59 -20.88 56.84
N LEU A 280 14.09 -21.15 55.62
CA LEU A 280 13.19 -22.29 55.34
C LEU A 280 13.88 -23.66 55.45
N LYS A 281 15.21 -23.72 55.22
CA LYS A 281 16.01 -24.94 55.44
C LYS A 281 16.22 -25.27 56.91
N ASN A 282 16.25 -24.25 57.79
CA ASN A 282 16.58 -24.37 59.22
C ASN A 282 15.44 -23.85 60.09
N LEU A 283 14.19 -24.15 59.73
CA LEU A 283 12.99 -23.47 60.25
C LEU A 283 12.83 -23.66 61.75
N ASP A 284 12.99 -24.91 62.32
CA ASP A 284 12.77 -25.22 63.71
C ASP A 284 13.78 -24.51 64.62
N GLU A 285 15.07 -24.50 64.21
CA GLU A 285 16.13 -23.81 64.92
C GLU A 285 15.93 -22.29 64.88
N LEU A 286 15.54 -21.76 63.75
CA LEU A 286 15.26 -20.33 63.54
C LEU A 286 14.11 -19.86 64.44
N ILE A 287 13.00 -20.60 64.50
CA ILE A 287 11.87 -20.32 65.39
C ILE A 287 12.33 -20.38 66.89
N GLY A 288 13.19 -21.35 67.26
CA GLY A 288 13.76 -21.45 68.54
C GLY A 288 14.58 -20.21 68.94
N ILE A 289 15.42 -19.72 68.08
CA ILE A 289 16.22 -18.48 68.26
C ILE A 289 15.31 -17.26 68.43
N ILE A 290 14.28 -17.09 67.60
CA ILE A 290 13.35 -15.97 67.72
C ILE A 290 12.58 -16.02 69.07
N ARG A 291 12.06 -17.18 69.49
CA ARG A 291 11.32 -17.32 70.73
C ARG A 291 12.17 -17.10 71.96
N SER A 292 13.45 -17.44 71.94
CA SER A 292 14.38 -17.30 73.06
C SER A 292 15.01 -15.93 73.18
N ALA A 293 14.77 -15.03 72.22
CA ALA A 293 15.31 -13.69 72.25
C ALA A 293 14.39 -12.75 73.05
N PRO A 294 14.93 -11.86 73.90
CA PRO A 294 14.16 -10.89 74.64
C PRO A 294 13.54 -9.77 73.86
N ASP A 295 14.13 -9.43 72.71
CA ASP A 295 13.70 -8.37 71.83
C ASP A 295 14.11 -8.65 70.38
N VAL A 296 13.59 -7.88 69.42
CA VAL A 296 13.80 -8.04 67.96
C VAL A 296 15.26 -7.82 67.60
N GLU A 297 15.93 -6.87 68.21
CA GLU A 297 17.34 -6.55 67.95
C GLU A 297 18.27 -7.72 68.30
N THR A 298 18.04 -8.31 69.47
CA THR A 298 18.79 -9.51 69.94
C THR A 298 18.50 -10.73 69.07
N ALA A 299 17.26 -10.90 68.62
CA ALA A 299 16.89 -11.93 67.64
C ALA A 299 17.64 -11.72 66.29
N ARG A 300 17.65 -10.51 65.77
CA ARG A 300 18.36 -10.13 64.52
C ARG A 300 19.84 -10.45 64.63
N ALA A 301 20.51 -9.98 65.70
CA ALA A 301 21.92 -10.21 65.96
C ALA A 301 22.28 -11.69 66.00
N LYS A 302 21.46 -12.50 66.71
CA LYS A 302 21.65 -13.97 66.83
C LYS A 302 21.50 -14.64 65.46
N LEU A 303 20.47 -14.31 64.71
CA LEU A 303 20.24 -14.83 63.34
C LEU A 303 21.38 -14.51 62.40
N MET A 304 21.87 -13.23 62.40
CA MET A 304 23.01 -12.79 61.61
C MET A 304 24.26 -13.60 61.93
N LYS A 305 24.56 -13.76 63.21
CA LYS A 305 25.73 -14.52 63.69
C LYS A 305 25.65 -16.02 63.37
N ARG A 306 24.46 -16.61 63.50
CA ARG A 306 24.29 -18.07 63.34
C ARG A 306 24.31 -18.54 61.93
N TYR A 307 23.67 -17.77 61.01
CA TYR A 307 23.48 -18.13 59.58
C TYR A 307 24.26 -17.26 58.62
N HIS A 308 25.15 -16.39 59.13
CA HIS A 308 25.90 -15.44 58.34
C HIS A 308 25.03 -14.56 57.44
N LEU A 309 23.84 -14.19 57.96
CA LEU A 309 22.90 -13.34 57.25
C LEU A 309 23.31 -11.85 57.31
N THR A 310 22.95 -11.10 56.28
CA THR A 310 23.03 -9.64 56.34
C THR A 310 21.87 -9.09 57.21
N GLU A 311 21.99 -7.86 57.65
CA GLU A 311 20.93 -7.19 58.40
C GLU A 311 19.62 -7.16 57.64
N LEU A 312 19.67 -6.82 56.35
CA LEU A 312 18.50 -6.82 55.44
C LEU A 312 17.84 -8.19 55.35
N GLN A 313 18.60 -9.27 55.26
CA GLN A 313 18.08 -10.62 55.22
C GLN A 313 17.45 -11.01 56.58
N ALA A 314 18.12 -10.71 57.68
CA ALA A 314 17.63 -11.01 59.02
C ALA A 314 16.34 -10.23 59.35
N THR A 315 16.27 -8.95 58.99
CA THR A 315 15.06 -8.14 59.14
C THR A 315 13.91 -8.70 58.30
N ALA A 316 14.16 -9.01 57.01
CA ALA A 316 13.15 -9.58 56.12
C ALA A 316 12.62 -10.94 56.65
N ILE A 317 13.49 -11.74 57.30
CA ILE A 317 13.08 -13.00 57.94
C ILE A 317 12.18 -12.74 59.17
N LEU A 318 12.51 -11.77 59.99
CA LEU A 318 11.72 -11.40 61.17
C LEU A 318 10.34 -10.83 60.76
N ASP A 319 10.26 -10.08 59.67
CA ASP A 319 9.03 -9.54 59.12
C ASP A 319 8.20 -10.58 58.33
N MET A 320 8.72 -11.81 58.19
CA MET A 320 8.06 -12.83 57.38
C MET A 320 6.77 -13.34 58.02
N GLN A 321 5.68 -13.23 57.26
CA GLN A 321 4.37 -13.76 57.73
C GLN A 321 4.38 -15.28 57.85
N LEU A 322 3.82 -15.84 58.97
CA LEU A 322 3.76 -17.28 59.23
C LEU A 322 3.15 -18.10 58.10
N ARG A 323 2.21 -17.57 57.34
CA ARG A 323 1.62 -18.26 56.17
C ARG A 323 2.65 -18.65 55.12
N ARG A 324 3.78 -17.91 55.00
CA ARG A 324 4.86 -18.21 54.03
C ARG A 324 5.68 -19.45 54.39
N LEU A 325 5.50 -20.00 55.58
CA LEU A 325 6.15 -21.23 56.03
C LEU A 325 5.49 -22.51 55.47
N ALA A 326 4.30 -22.40 54.88
CA ALA A 326 3.59 -23.52 54.25
C ALA A 326 4.38 -24.12 53.07
N ALA A 327 4.27 -25.43 52.86
CA ALA A 327 5.01 -26.15 51.82
C ALA A 327 4.77 -25.59 50.39
N LEU A 328 3.58 -25.10 50.12
CA LEU A 328 3.24 -24.48 48.83
C LEU A 328 3.97 -23.15 48.64
N GLU A 329 4.02 -22.31 49.65
CA GLU A 329 4.70 -21.02 49.61
C GLU A 329 6.23 -21.18 49.52
N ARG A 330 6.80 -22.20 50.11
CA ARG A 330 8.21 -22.56 49.98
C ARG A 330 8.57 -22.81 48.51
N ARG A 331 7.77 -23.59 47.77
CA ARG A 331 7.97 -23.83 46.34
C ARG A 331 7.87 -22.53 45.51
N LYS A 332 6.99 -21.61 45.88
CA LYS A 332 6.90 -20.32 45.22
C LYS A 332 8.19 -19.48 45.39
N ILE A 333 8.73 -19.45 46.63
CA ILE A 333 9.99 -18.75 46.91
C ILE A 333 11.16 -19.36 46.10
N GLU A 334 11.24 -20.69 46.02
CA GLU A 334 12.25 -21.37 45.21
C GLU A 334 12.12 -21.08 43.72
N THR A 335 10.88 -21.04 43.21
CA THR A 335 10.60 -20.71 41.80
C THR A 335 10.96 -19.25 41.51
N GLU A 336 10.51 -18.32 42.37
CA GLU A 336 10.83 -16.88 42.23
C GLU A 336 12.35 -16.65 42.26
N TYR A 337 13.08 -17.32 43.16
CA TYR A 337 14.54 -17.22 43.22
C TYR A 337 15.21 -17.68 41.89
N LYS A 338 14.73 -18.79 41.32
CA LYS A 338 15.23 -19.28 40.04
C LYS A 338 14.95 -18.29 38.88
N GLU A 339 13.74 -17.72 38.83
CA GLU A 339 13.35 -16.73 37.85
C GLU A 339 14.20 -15.47 37.98
N VAL A 340 14.32 -14.91 39.17
CA VAL A 340 15.14 -13.71 39.44
C VAL A 340 16.61 -13.97 39.13
N SER A 341 17.15 -15.16 39.45
CA SER A 341 18.53 -15.54 39.14
C SER A 341 18.77 -15.66 37.63
N ALA A 342 17.76 -16.14 36.86
CA ALA A 342 17.82 -16.16 35.40
C ALA A 342 17.86 -14.74 34.84
N VAL A 343 17.01 -13.82 35.31
CA VAL A 343 17.01 -12.40 34.96
C VAL A 343 18.35 -11.72 35.23
N ILE A 344 18.95 -11.98 36.43
CA ILE A 344 20.29 -11.46 36.77
C ILE A 344 21.35 -11.94 35.78
N LYS A 345 21.30 -13.21 35.41
CA LYS A 345 22.24 -13.77 34.41
C LYS A 345 22.06 -13.13 33.06
N GLU A 346 20.84 -12.94 32.58
CA GLU A 346 20.50 -12.33 31.32
C GLU A 346 20.93 -10.86 31.27
N LEU A 347 20.57 -10.04 32.25
CA LEU A 347 20.93 -8.64 32.35
C LEU A 347 22.46 -8.45 32.48
N THR A 348 23.13 -9.33 33.21
CA THR A 348 24.59 -9.30 33.31
C THR A 348 25.27 -9.64 32.00
N ALA A 349 24.72 -10.59 31.23
CA ALA A 349 25.22 -10.90 29.87
C ALA A 349 24.96 -9.74 28.89
N LEU A 350 23.80 -9.11 28.97
CA LEU A 350 23.44 -7.94 28.16
C LEU A 350 24.43 -6.77 28.38
N LEU A 351 24.67 -6.42 29.66
CA LEU A 351 25.60 -5.31 30.02
C LEU A 351 27.04 -5.58 29.61
N LYS A 352 27.47 -6.85 29.52
CA LYS A 352 28.82 -7.23 29.08
C LYS A 352 29.02 -7.23 27.56
N SER A 353 27.92 -7.21 26.78
CA SER A 353 27.97 -7.38 25.34
C SER A 353 27.33 -6.20 24.61
N PRO A 354 28.13 -5.25 24.06
CA PRO A 354 27.61 -4.17 23.22
C PRO A 354 26.78 -4.67 22.03
N LYS A 355 27.13 -5.84 21.50
CA LYS A 355 26.37 -6.46 20.40
C LYS A 355 24.96 -6.87 20.83
N LEU A 356 24.80 -7.43 22.02
CA LEU A 356 23.47 -7.78 22.54
C LEU A 356 22.63 -6.51 22.81
N MET A 357 23.24 -5.46 23.35
CA MET A 357 22.55 -4.18 23.54
C MET A 357 22.04 -3.61 22.23
N ARG A 358 22.86 -3.61 21.15
CA ARG A 358 22.44 -3.20 19.80
C ARG A 358 21.27 -4.06 19.28
N GLY A 359 21.30 -5.37 19.55
CA GLY A 359 20.21 -6.26 19.21
C GLY A 359 18.90 -5.87 19.89
N VAL A 360 18.94 -5.55 21.20
CA VAL A 360 17.75 -5.08 21.93
C VAL A 360 17.21 -3.76 21.34
N VAL A 361 18.08 -2.81 20.97
CA VAL A 361 17.64 -1.57 20.31
C VAL A 361 16.94 -1.88 18.98
N ALA A 362 17.53 -2.76 18.15
CA ALA A 362 16.94 -3.16 16.88
C ALA A 362 15.57 -3.83 17.05
N ASP A 363 15.44 -4.76 18.00
CA ASP A 363 14.18 -5.46 18.31
C ASP A 363 13.10 -4.50 18.80
N GLU A 364 13.45 -3.50 19.60
CA GLU A 364 12.52 -2.46 20.07
C GLU A 364 12.05 -1.57 18.92
N LEU A 365 12.95 -1.14 18.05
CA LEU A 365 12.62 -0.35 16.86
C LEU A 365 11.71 -1.12 15.90
N LEU A 366 11.98 -2.41 15.67
CA LEU A 366 11.12 -3.25 14.83
C LEU A 366 9.72 -3.44 15.43
N ARG A 367 9.60 -3.53 16.78
CA ARG A 367 8.29 -3.56 17.45
C ARG A 367 7.55 -2.24 17.28
N VAL A 368 8.23 -1.10 17.41
CA VAL A 368 7.67 0.24 17.16
C VAL A 368 7.19 0.36 15.72
N LYS A 369 7.99 -0.08 14.75
CA LYS A 369 7.59 -0.12 13.33
C LYS A 369 6.35 -0.98 13.10
N ALA A 370 6.28 -2.17 13.69
CA ALA A 370 5.13 -3.07 13.56
C ALA A 370 3.85 -2.49 14.19
N ALA A 371 3.98 -1.71 15.27
CA ALA A 371 2.84 -1.12 15.99
C ALA A 371 2.31 0.18 15.35
N TYR A 372 3.19 1.02 14.82
CA TYR A 372 2.87 2.38 14.40
C TYR A 372 3.29 2.74 12.96
N GLY A 373 3.95 1.83 12.25
CA GLY A 373 4.39 2.07 10.87
C GLY A 373 3.20 2.28 9.96
N ASP A 374 3.25 3.34 9.16
CA ASP A 374 2.28 3.66 8.12
C ASP A 374 2.97 3.79 6.76
N ARG A 375 2.16 3.91 5.71
CA ARG A 375 2.66 4.09 4.34
C ARG A 375 3.05 5.54 4.12
N ARG A 376 4.04 5.74 3.26
CA ARG A 376 4.42 7.06 2.77
C ARG A 376 3.23 7.76 2.13
N ARG A 377 2.99 9.01 2.52
CA ARG A 377 1.92 9.88 2.01
C ARG A 377 2.42 10.82 0.93
N THR A 378 3.62 11.40 1.12
CA THR A 378 4.22 12.35 0.19
C THR A 378 4.88 11.64 -0.98
N GLN A 379 4.52 12.01 -2.20
CA GLN A 379 5.13 11.48 -3.42
C GLN A 379 6.39 12.28 -3.76
N ILE A 380 7.45 11.59 -4.19
CA ILE A 380 8.70 12.24 -4.62
C ILE A 380 8.87 12.00 -6.13
N VAL A 381 9.01 13.09 -6.89
CA VAL A 381 9.11 13.05 -8.34
C VAL A 381 10.41 13.67 -8.81
N ASN A 382 11.22 12.86 -9.48
CA ASN A 382 12.48 13.29 -10.10
C ASN A 382 12.23 13.82 -11.53
N LEU A 383 12.42 15.10 -11.77
CA LEU A 383 12.36 15.67 -13.10
C LEU A 383 13.67 15.37 -13.87
N LYS A 384 13.63 14.49 -14.86
CA LYS A 384 14.77 14.28 -15.78
C LYS A 384 15.02 15.57 -16.55
N LYS A 385 16.27 16.08 -16.53
CA LYS A 385 16.70 17.23 -17.34
C LYS A 385 16.27 17.06 -18.80
N GLY A 386 15.45 17.97 -19.33
CA GLY A 386 15.06 18.02 -20.75
C GLY A 386 13.58 17.83 -21.06
N ARG A 387 12.73 17.44 -20.11
CA ARG A 387 11.29 17.65 -20.27
C ARG A 387 10.96 19.01 -19.66
N ALA A 388 10.73 20.02 -20.54
CA ALA A 388 10.14 21.29 -20.12
C ALA A 388 9.03 20.99 -19.10
N ALA A 389 8.94 21.80 -18.05
CA ALA A 389 7.99 21.67 -16.94
C ALA A 389 6.57 21.41 -17.47
N ARG A 390 6.30 20.17 -17.86
CA ARG A 390 4.97 19.69 -18.16
C ARG A 390 4.31 19.55 -16.82
N MET A 391 3.27 20.29 -16.62
CA MET A 391 2.53 20.30 -15.39
C MET A 391 2.10 18.87 -15.02
N LEU A 392 2.50 18.42 -13.85
CA LEU A 392 2.21 17.10 -13.37
C LEU A 392 0.85 17.18 -12.65
N THR A 393 -0.17 16.58 -13.25
CA THR A 393 -1.43 16.33 -12.53
C THR A 393 -1.24 15.12 -11.60
N ALA A 394 -2.11 14.97 -10.61
CA ALA A 394 -2.10 13.79 -9.74
C ALA A 394 -2.10 12.47 -10.55
N THR A 395 -2.75 12.47 -11.70
CA THR A 395 -2.81 11.33 -12.62
C THR A 395 -1.46 11.07 -13.32
N ASP A 396 -0.71 12.12 -13.66
CA ASP A 396 0.62 12.00 -14.29
C ASP A 396 1.72 11.53 -13.32
N LEU A 397 1.48 11.67 -12.03
CA LEU A 397 2.42 11.40 -10.94
C LEU A 397 2.17 10.06 -10.25
N MET A 398 1.04 9.41 -10.55
CA MET A 398 0.81 8.06 -10.05
C MET A 398 1.84 7.13 -10.69
N PRO A 399 2.53 6.30 -9.90
CA PRO A 399 3.32 5.22 -10.48
C PRO A 399 2.38 4.39 -11.35
N ASP A 400 2.75 4.21 -12.61
CA ASP A 400 2.02 3.37 -13.56
C ASP A 400 2.21 1.90 -13.16
N GLN A 401 1.48 1.51 -12.14
CA GLN A 401 1.55 0.18 -11.54
C GLN A 401 0.36 -0.65 -12.01
N THR A 402 0.66 -1.83 -12.53
CA THR A 402 -0.38 -2.79 -12.88
C THR A 402 -0.97 -3.41 -11.61
N VAL A 403 -2.28 -3.32 -11.47
CA VAL A 403 -3.05 -3.83 -10.33
C VAL A 403 -4.28 -4.59 -10.82
N TRP A 404 -4.90 -5.35 -9.92
CA TRP A 404 -6.20 -5.96 -10.15
C TRP A 404 -7.26 -5.22 -9.35
N VAL A 405 -8.36 -4.87 -10.00
CA VAL A 405 -9.54 -4.32 -9.35
C VAL A 405 -10.65 -5.35 -9.41
N GLY A 406 -11.24 -5.65 -8.27
CA GLY A 406 -12.32 -6.63 -8.19
C GLY A 406 -13.53 -6.09 -7.43
N VAL A 407 -14.69 -6.60 -7.81
CA VAL A 407 -15.95 -6.40 -7.07
C VAL A 407 -16.49 -7.76 -6.68
N THR A 408 -16.78 -7.96 -5.39
CA THR A 408 -17.36 -9.20 -4.85
C THR A 408 -18.84 -9.33 -5.21
N ALA A 409 -19.44 -10.49 -4.93
CA ALA A 409 -20.87 -10.71 -5.11
C ALA A 409 -21.73 -9.75 -4.26
N ASP A 410 -21.22 -9.35 -3.10
CA ASP A 410 -21.87 -8.43 -2.15
C ASP A 410 -21.61 -6.94 -2.49
N GLY A 411 -20.92 -6.65 -3.59
CA GLY A 411 -20.69 -5.28 -4.07
C GLY A 411 -19.51 -4.56 -3.41
N MET A 412 -18.63 -5.28 -2.68
CA MET A 412 -17.42 -4.68 -2.13
C MET A 412 -16.37 -4.54 -3.24
N ILE A 413 -15.80 -3.35 -3.40
CA ILE A 413 -14.76 -3.04 -4.38
C ILE A 413 -13.42 -2.76 -3.70
N ALA A 414 -12.36 -3.35 -4.25
CA ALA A 414 -10.98 -3.07 -3.83
C ALA A 414 -10.01 -3.29 -5.01
N ARG A 415 -8.80 -2.72 -4.89
CA ARG A 415 -7.67 -3.01 -5.78
C ARG A 415 -6.56 -3.72 -5.01
N THR A 416 -5.78 -4.55 -5.72
CA THR A 416 -4.58 -5.17 -5.17
C THR A 416 -3.44 -4.17 -5.04
N HIS A 417 -2.44 -4.49 -4.23
CA HIS A 417 -1.22 -3.69 -4.10
C HIS A 417 -0.30 -3.85 -5.33
N ASP A 418 -0.28 -5.03 -5.93
CA ASP A 418 0.62 -5.42 -7.02
C ASP A 418 -0.14 -6.18 -8.12
N ASP A 419 0.58 -6.65 -9.16
CA ASP A 419 0.02 -7.47 -10.26
C ASP A 419 -0.35 -8.91 -9.84
N LYS A 420 -0.50 -9.18 -8.56
CA LYS A 420 -0.91 -10.49 -8.08
C LYS A 420 -2.43 -10.62 -8.09
N GLN A 421 -2.91 -11.60 -8.85
CA GLN A 421 -4.35 -11.86 -8.96
C GLN A 421 -4.96 -12.25 -7.59
N PRO A 422 -6.09 -11.64 -7.19
CA PRO A 422 -6.76 -11.95 -5.92
C PRO A 422 -7.31 -13.38 -5.91
N LYS A 423 -7.61 -13.90 -4.72
CA LYS A 423 -8.18 -15.23 -4.54
C LYS A 423 -9.58 -15.31 -5.14
N HIS A 424 -9.89 -16.45 -5.77
CA HIS A 424 -11.20 -16.74 -6.39
C HIS A 424 -12.05 -17.68 -5.51
N SER A 425 -12.00 -17.58 -4.20
CA SER A 425 -12.72 -18.52 -3.31
C SER A 425 -13.40 -17.83 -2.15
N GLY A 426 -14.55 -18.36 -1.74
CA GLY A 426 -15.33 -17.83 -0.63
C GLY A 426 -15.88 -16.42 -0.93
N ASN A 427 -15.94 -15.59 0.10
CA ASN A 427 -16.46 -14.21 -0.01
C ASN A 427 -15.52 -13.28 -0.80
N ASP A 428 -14.25 -13.68 -1.01
CA ASP A 428 -13.28 -12.94 -1.81
C ASP A 428 -13.38 -13.24 -3.31
N ALA A 429 -14.22 -14.19 -3.72
CA ALA A 429 -14.41 -14.52 -5.14
C ALA A 429 -14.99 -13.33 -5.90
N PRO A 430 -14.29 -12.79 -6.91
CA PRO A 430 -14.76 -11.62 -7.65
C PRO A 430 -15.94 -12.00 -8.55
N ARG A 431 -16.98 -11.16 -8.54
CA ARG A 431 -18.02 -11.16 -9.56
C ARG A 431 -17.53 -10.50 -10.84
N TRP A 432 -16.78 -9.42 -10.70
CA TRP A 432 -16.05 -8.77 -11.79
C TRP A 432 -14.60 -8.57 -11.36
N LEU A 433 -13.69 -8.80 -12.27
CA LEU A 433 -12.26 -8.66 -12.04
C LEU A 433 -11.60 -8.07 -13.29
N VAL A 434 -10.90 -6.96 -13.11
CA VAL A 434 -10.24 -6.21 -14.19
C VAL A 434 -8.77 -6.04 -13.84
N LYS A 435 -7.89 -6.33 -14.79
CA LYS A 435 -6.48 -5.96 -14.74
C LYS A 435 -6.29 -4.61 -15.39
N ALA A 436 -5.72 -3.65 -14.67
CA ALA A 436 -5.64 -2.26 -15.12
C ALA A 436 -4.39 -1.57 -14.53
N SER A 437 -4.06 -0.38 -15.06
CA SER A 437 -3.06 0.49 -14.43
C SER A 437 -3.71 1.41 -13.39
N THR A 438 -2.96 1.78 -12.37
CA THR A 438 -3.36 2.80 -11.37
C THR A 438 -3.68 4.15 -12.00
N SER A 439 -3.15 4.44 -13.19
CA SER A 439 -3.42 5.65 -13.97
C SER A 439 -4.71 5.60 -14.79
N ASP A 440 -5.36 4.42 -14.89
CA ASP A 440 -6.55 4.22 -15.71
C ASP A 440 -7.83 4.85 -15.12
N THR A 441 -8.83 5.00 -15.97
CA THR A 441 -10.22 5.28 -15.57
C THR A 441 -11.00 3.98 -15.51
N LEU A 442 -11.57 3.67 -14.36
CA LEU A 442 -12.46 2.54 -14.14
C LEU A 442 -13.90 2.95 -14.46
N TYR A 443 -14.57 2.14 -15.26
CA TYR A 443 -15.99 2.31 -15.59
C TYR A 443 -16.82 1.21 -14.92
N LEU A 444 -17.82 1.65 -14.14
CA LEU A 444 -18.77 0.79 -13.45
C LEU A 444 -20.14 0.96 -14.13
N ALA A 445 -20.55 -0.01 -14.93
CA ALA A 445 -21.80 0.02 -15.66
C ALA A 445 -22.89 -0.74 -14.91
N ALA A 446 -24.04 -0.09 -14.65
CA ALA A 446 -25.17 -0.66 -13.94
C ALA A 446 -26.18 -1.31 -14.91
N GLU A 447 -27.02 -2.24 -14.39
CA GLU A 447 -28.06 -2.95 -15.16
C GLU A 447 -29.09 -2.02 -15.80
N ASN A 448 -29.32 -0.84 -15.23
CA ASN A 448 -30.22 0.19 -15.78
C ASN A 448 -29.57 1.05 -16.88
N GLY A 449 -28.31 0.78 -17.24
CA GLY A 449 -27.58 1.50 -18.28
C GLY A 449 -26.87 2.77 -17.82
N LYS A 450 -26.97 3.16 -16.55
CA LYS A 450 -26.10 4.18 -15.96
C LYS A 450 -24.67 3.67 -15.87
N CYS A 451 -23.72 4.56 -15.89
CA CYS A 451 -22.31 4.24 -15.74
C CYS A 451 -21.59 5.32 -14.93
N ALA A 452 -20.70 4.90 -14.06
CA ALA A 452 -19.75 5.77 -13.36
C ALA A 452 -18.36 5.65 -13.97
N ALA A 453 -17.68 6.77 -14.13
CA ALA A 453 -16.26 6.83 -14.46
C ALA A 453 -15.48 7.29 -13.23
N VAL A 454 -14.58 6.45 -12.72
CA VAL A 454 -13.84 6.68 -11.48
C VAL A 454 -12.34 6.57 -11.77
N ALA A 455 -11.54 7.48 -11.25
CA ALA A 455 -10.08 7.36 -11.33
C ALA A 455 -9.65 6.12 -10.51
N LEU A 456 -8.93 5.19 -11.13
CA LEU A 456 -8.65 3.89 -10.53
C LEU A 456 -7.87 3.99 -9.21
N HIS A 457 -6.98 4.96 -9.09
CA HIS A 457 -6.20 5.19 -7.88
C HIS A 457 -7.04 5.58 -6.64
N VAL A 458 -8.29 6.02 -6.82
CA VAL A 458 -9.22 6.34 -5.73
C VAL A 458 -9.79 5.06 -5.10
N ILE A 459 -9.78 3.95 -5.83
CA ILE A 459 -10.27 2.66 -5.31
C ILE A 459 -9.36 2.20 -4.16
N PRO A 460 -9.92 1.88 -2.99
CA PRO A 460 -9.14 1.47 -1.83
C PRO A 460 -8.34 0.20 -2.11
N GLU A 461 -7.15 0.17 -1.54
CA GLU A 461 -6.25 -0.97 -1.61
C GLU A 461 -6.54 -1.93 -0.45
N ALA A 462 -6.65 -3.23 -0.74
CA ALA A 462 -6.88 -4.25 0.26
C ALA A 462 -6.21 -5.58 -0.14
N GLU A 463 -5.82 -6.37 0.85
CA GLU A 463 -5.29 -7.73 0.62
C GLU A 463 -6.38 -8.70 0.15
N LYS A 464 -7.61 -8.48 0.60
CA LYS A 464 -8.80 -9.25 0.20
C LYS A 464 -9.88 -8.34 -0.33
N LEU A 465 -10.56 -8.75 -1.39
CA LEU A 465 -11.62 -7.96 -2.00
C LEU A 465 -12.79 -7.69 -1.03
N SER A 466 -13.06 -8.60 -0.12
CA SER A 466 -14.09 -8.46 0.91
C SER A 466 -13.77 -7.40 1.98
N GLU A 467 -12.51 -6.97 2.09
CA GLU A 467 -12.06 -5.91 3.01
C GLU A 467 -12.17 -4.50 2.36
N GLY A 468 -12.62 -4.42 1.11
CA GLY A 468 -12.86 -3.18 0.40
C GLY A 468 -14.02 -2.36 0.94
N VAL A 469 -14.55 -1.47 0.10
CA VAL A 469 -15.73 -0.65 0.41
C VAL A 469 -16.86 -0.93 -0.60
N PRO A 470 -18.11 -0.66 -0.27
CA PRO A 470 -19.19 -0.73 -1.24
C PRO A 470 -18.94 0.18 -2.46
N TYR A 471 -19.16 -0.33 -3.70
CA TYR A 471 -18.86 0.42 -4.93
C TYR A 471 -19.58 1.77 -5.02
N TYR A 472 -20.78 1.89 -4.45
CA TYR A 472 -21.55 3.14 -4.40
C TYR A 472 -20.97 4.20 -3.44
N LYS A 473 -19.98 3.86 -2.59
CA LYS A 473 -19.25 4.84 -1.77
C LYS A 473 -18.06 5.47 -2.48
N VAL A 474 -17.55 4.83 -3.52
CA VAL A 474 -16.40 5.33 -4.30
C VAL A 474 -16.80 5.74 -5.72
N SER A 475 -18.08 5.68 -6.04
CA SER A 475 -18.62 6.06 -7.34
C SER A 475 -19.95 6.81 -7.18
N PRO A 476 -20.40 7.57 -8.19
CA PRO A 476 -21.68 8.27 -8.18
C PRO A 476 -22.91 7.36 -8.42
N LEU A 477 -22.74 6.04 -8.45
CA LEU A 477 -23.86 5.10 -8.51
C LEU A 477 -24.54 5.00 -7.14
N LEU A 478 -25.83 4.67 -7.14
CA LEU A 478 -26.61 4.42 -5.94
C LEU A 478 -26.50 2.94 -5.53
N GLU A 479 -26.87 2.61 -4.30
CA GLU A 479 -26.92 1.22 -3.80
C GLU A 479 -27.87 0.34 -4.62
N GLU A 480 -28.96 0.91 -5.13
CA GLU A 480 -29.95 0.26 -5.99
C GLU A 480 -29.49 0.04 -7.44
N ASP A 481 -28.44 0.73 -7.89
CA ASP A 481 -27.89 0.62 -9.24
C ASP A 481 -27.00 -0.65 -9.35
N ALA A 482 -27.61 -1.84 -9.42
CA ALA A 482 -26.89 -3.11 -9.51
C ALA A 482 -25.91 -3.13 -10.70
N LEU A 483 -24.65 -3.55 -10.47
CA LEU A 483 -23.63 -3.59 -11.51
C LEU A 483 -23.89 -4.71 -12.53
N ALA A 484 -23.72 -4.39 -13.80
CA ALA A 484 -23.77 -5.30 -14.94
C ALA A 484 -22.40 -5.65 -15.50
N ALA A 485 -21.49 -4.67 -15.55
CA ALA A 485 -20.15 -4.83 -16.09
C ALA A 485 -19.17 -3.84 -15.46
N MET A 486 -17.88 -4.18 -15.52
CA MET A 486 -16.78 -3.33 -15.10
C MET A 486 -15.65 -3.43 -16.14
N PHE A 487 -15.10 -2.30 -16.55
CA PHE A 487 -13.97 -2.24 -17.49
C PHE A 487 -13.10 -1.01 -17.19
N SER A 488 -11.85 -1.02 -17.62
CA SER A 488 -10.94 0.12 -17.47
C SER A 488 -10.44 0.59 -18.83
N LEU A 489 -10.13 1.87 -18.91
CA LEU A 489 -9.52 2.49 -20.08
C LEU A 489 -8.39 3.43 -19.61
N PRO A 490 -7.28 3.57 -20.37
CA PRO A 490 -6.29 4.61 -20.13
C PRO A 490 -6.94 5.99 -19.98
N ALA A 491 -6.44 6.79 -19.03
CA ALA A 491 -6.98 8.12 -18.78
C ALA A 491 -6.90 9.04 -20.01
N ARG A 492 -5.91 8.82 -20.87
CA ARG A 492 -5.73 9.58 -22.11
C ARG A 492 -6.42 8.90 -23.28
N LYS A 493 -7.55 9.45 -23.68
CA LYS A 493 -8.30 8.97 -24.86
C LYS A 493 -7.51 9.00 -26.15
N SER A 494 -6.48 9.86 -26.27
CA SER A 494 -5.55 9.93 -27.40
C SER A 494 -4.67 8.69 -27.59
N GLU A 495 -4.67 7.78 -26.64
CA GLU A 495 -3.96 6.50 -26.74
C GLU A 495 -4.74 5.47 -27.56
N PHE A 496 -6.03 5.71 -27.81
CA PHE A 496 -6.86 4.86 -28.64
C PHE A 496 -6.95 5.34 -30.08
N PRO A 497 -7.05 4.43 -31.07
CA PRO A 497 -7.47 4.79 -32.41
C PRO A 497 -8.86 5.44 -32.37
N GLU A 498 -9.08 6.44 -33.23
CA GLU A 498 -10.35 7.19 -33.32
C GLU A 498 -11.58 6.29 -33.52
N GLU A 499 -11.39 5.11 -34.13
CA GLU A 499 -12.44 4.14 -34.44
C GLU A 499 -12.76 3.19 -33.27
N THR A 500 -12.02 3.26 -32.15
CA THR A 500 -12.25 2.36 -30.99
C THR A 500 -13.64 2.61 -30.40
N CYS A 501 -14.39 1.52 -30.22
CA CYS A 501 -15.76 1.57 -29.74
C CYS A 501 -16.00 0.70 -28.50
N VAL A 502 -16.97 1.11 -27.70
CA VAL A 502 -17.60 0.30 -26.64
C VAL A 502 -18.86 -0.32 -27.20
N ILE A 503 -19.02 -1.63 -27.10
CA ILE A 503 -20.24 -2.34 -27.42
C ILE A 503 -20.94 -2.69 -26.12
N THR A 504 -22.23 -2.32 -26.02
CA THR A 504 -23.11 -2.67 -24.90
C THR A 504 -24.18 -3.63 -25.37
N ILE A 505 -24.48 -4.64 -24.57
CA ILE A 505 -25.44 -5.69 -24.91
C ILE A 505 -26.39 -5.89 -23.72
N THR A 506 -27.70 -5.88 -24.00
CA THR A 506 -28.73 -6.11 -22.98
C THR A 506 -29.19 -7.57 -22.95
N ARG A 507 -29.88 -7.94 -21.89
CA ARG A 507 -30.45 -9.31 -21.75
C ARG A 507 -31.51 -9.62 -22.78
N PHE A 508 -32.25 -8.63 -23.28
CA PHE A 508 -33.19 -8.83 -24.38
C PHE A 508 -32.54 -8.71 -25.76
N GLY A 509 -31.19 -8.72 -25.79
CA GLY A 509 -30.44 -8.83 -27.04
C GLY A 509 -30.34 -7.52 -27.85
N MET A 510 -30.58 -6.37 -27.20
CA MET A 510 -30.23 -5.09 -27.81
C MET A 510 -28.70 -4.92 -27.84
N VAL A 511 -28.17 -4.47 -28.94
CA VAL A 511 -26.73 -4.24 -29.13
C VAL A 511 -26.52 -2.81 -29.58
N LYS A 512 -25.57 -2.12 -28.92
CA LYS A 512 -25.22 -0.74 -29.24
C LYS A 512 -23.71 -0.60 -29.31
N LYS A 513 -23.23 0.21 -30.23
CA LYS A 513 -21.83 0.58 -30.41
C LYS A 513 -21.68 2.10 -30.22
N SER A 514 -20.78 2.55 -29.35
CA SER A 514 -20.47 3.96 -29.10
C SER A 514 -18.95 4.18 -29.16
N LEU A 515 -18.52 5.36 -29.62
CA LEU A 515 -17.09 5.67 -29.65
C LEU A 515 -16.52 5.84 -28.23
N VAL A 516 -15.31 5.34 -28.00
CA VAL A 516 -14.59 5.54 -26.71
C VAL A 516 -14.35 7.03 -26.45
N SER A 517 -14.17 7.84 -27.48
CA SER A 517 -14.01 9.30 -27.38
C SER A 517 -15.23 10.01 -26.77
N GLU A 518 -16.44 9.41 -26.84
CA GLU A 518 -17.65 9.96 -26.24
C GLU A 518 -17.80 9.65 -24.75
N LEU A 519 -17.02 8.70 -24.21
CA LEU A 519 -17.11 8.35 -22.78
C LEU A 519 -16.56 9.49 -21.92
N PRO A 520 -17.25 9.91 -20.84
CA PRO A 520 -16.69 10.88 -19.92
C PRO A 520 -15.43 10.36 -19.22
N GLY A 521 -14.53 11.27 -18.82
CA GLY A 521 -13.47 10.98 -17.87
C GLY A 521 -14.01 10.80 -16.44
N PRO A 522 -13.12 10.63 -15.43
CA PRO A 522 -13.54 10.53 -14.03
C PRO A 522 -14.44 11.69 -13.63
N SER A 523 -15.62 11.38 -13.06
CA SER A 523 -16.66 12.36 -12.74
C SER A 523 -17.41 11.97 -11.47
N ALA A 524 -17.86 12.97 -10.72
CA ALA A 524 -18.74 12.76 -9.58
C ALA A 524 -20.21 12.54 -9.98
N GLN A 525 -20.53 12.49 -11.26
CA GLN A 525 -21.86 12.22 -11.76
C GLN A 525 -21.87 10.96 -12.61
N ALA A 526 -22.88 10.12 -12.44
CA ALA A 526 -23.14 9.00 -13.33
C ALA A 526 -23.68 9.51 -14.67
N PHE A 527 -23.31 8.87 -15.75
CA PHE A 527 -23.80 9.16 -17.09
C PHE A 527 -24.56 7.96 -17.66
N THR A 528 -25.35 8.18 -18.72
CA THR A 528 -26.04 7.09 -19.42
C THR A 528 -25.08 6.46 -20.45
N LEU A 529 -24.65 5.24 -20.21
CA LEU A 529 -23.83 4.47 -21.16
C LEU A 529 -24.71 3.87 -22.27
N ALA A 530 -25.90 3.41 -21.95
CA ALA A 530 -26.89 2.92 -22.90
C ALA A 530 -28.30 3.13 -22.32
N ARG A 531 -29.26 3.52 -23.16
CA ARG A 531 -30.65 3.53 -22.76
C ARG A 531 -31.18 2.09 -22.73
N VAL A 532 -31.60 1.61 -21.58
CA VAL A 532 -32.18 0.29 -21.40
C VAL A 532 -33.72 0.41 -21.48
N ASN A 533 -34.35 -0.46 -22.24
CA ASN A 533 -35.81 -0.50 -22.37
C ASN A 533 -36.46 -1.02 -21.08
N GLU A 534 -37.71 -0.70 -20.87
CA GLU A 534 -38.49 -1.16 -19.72
C GLU A 534 -38.51 -2.70 -19.63
N GLY A 535 -38.21 -3.24 -18.47
CA GLY A 535 -38.12 -4.68 -18.22
C GLY A 535 -36.83 -5.35 -18.69
N ASP A 536 -35.96 -4.65 -19.45
CA ASP A 536 -34.65 -5.15 -19.92
C ASP A 536 -33.57 -4.76 -18.93
N LYS A 537 -32.36 -5.32 -19.08
CA LYS A 537 -31.16 -5.07 -18.27
C LYS A 537 -29.93 -5.07 -19.14
N LEU A 538 -29.02 -4.12 -18.90
CA LEU A 538 -27.67 -4.20 -19.44
C LEU A 538 -27.00 -5.45 -18.87
N GLY A 539 -26.32 -6.24 -19.71
CA GLY A 539 -25.67 -7.48 -19.29
C GLY A 539 -24.17 -7.49 -19.52
N TRP A 540 -23.72 -6.94 -20.64
CA TRP A 540 -22.34 -7.02 -21.07
C TRP A 540 -21.85 -5.71 -21.69
N VAL A 541 -20.56 -5.46 -21.48
CA VAL A 541 -19.81 -4.39 -22.14
C VAL A 541 -18.53 -4.97 -22.69
N GLY A 542 -18.20 -4.66 -23.93
CA GLY A 542 -16.98 -5.08 -24.59
C GLY A 542 -16.32 -3.92 -25.35
N LEU A 543 -15.00 -4.04 -25.58
CA LEU A 543 -14.25 -3.09 -26.40
C LEU A 543 -13.92 -3.67 -27.77
N THR A 544 -13.96 -2.85 -28.79
CA THR A 544 -13.58 -3.20 -30.16
C THR A 544 -12.76 -2.09 -30.80
N ASP A 545 -11.87 -2.48 -31.70
CA ASP A 545 -11.07 -1.54 -32.51
C ASP A 545 -11.86 -0.92 -33.69
N GLY A 546 -13.16 -1.20 -33.77
CA GLY A 546 -14.03 -0.70 -34.82
C GLY A 546 -13.82 -1.36 -36.21
N LYS A 547 -12.92 -2.38 -36.29
CA LYS A 547 -12.48 -2.98 -37.54
C LYS A 547 -12.77 -4.45 -37.62
N LYS A 548 -13.70 -5.02 -38.15
CA LYS A 548 -13.83 -6.43 -38.59
C LYS A 548 -13.94 -7.47 -37.47
N LYS A 549 -14.39 -7.11 -36.29
CA LYS A 549 -14.72 -8.11 -35.27
C LYS A 549 -16.14 -8.61 -35.43
N ASP A 550 -16.45 -9.76 -34.83
CA ASP A 550 -17.79 -10.30 -34.79
C ASP A 550 -18.33 -10.25 -33.35
N VAL A 551 -19.63 -10.13 -33.22
CA VAL A 551 -20.35 -10.22 -31.94
C VAL A 551 -21.03 -11.58 -31.86
N LEU A 552 -20.78 -12.32 -30.77
CA LEU A 552 -21.46 -13.58 -30.47
C LEU A 552 -22.41 -13.39 -29.29
N LEU A 553 -23.67 -13.71 -29.46
CA LEU A 553 -24.68 -13.73 -28.40
C LEU A 553 -25.12 -15.18 -28.16
N ILE A 554 -25.24 -15.59 -26.90
CA ILE A 554 -25.70 -16.92 -26.48
C ILE A 554 -26.91 -16.75 -25.55
N THR A 555 -27.96 -17.53 -25.79
CA THR A 555 -29.23 -17.43 -25.08
C THR A 555 -29.44 -18.54 -24.06
N SER A 556 -30.26 -18.30 -23.06
CA SER A 556 -30.68 -19.28 -22.05
C SER A 556 -31.34 -20.52 -22.68
N GLY A 557 -32.03 -20.34 -23.82
CA GLY A 557 -32.67 -21.43 -24.59
C GLY A 557 -31.72 -22.29 -25.42
N GLY A 558 -30.42 -22.09 -25.35
CA GLY A 558 -29.42 -22.93 -26.05
C GLY A 558 -29.20 -22.52 -27.51
N MET A 559 -29.58 -21.33 -27.92
CA MET A 559 -29.31 -20.76 -29.24
C MET A 559 -28.18 -19.75 -29.17
N GLY A 560 -27.50 -19.49 -30.29
CA GLY A 560 -26.47 -18.43 -30.36
C GLY A 560 -26.36 -17.89 -31.76
N ILE A 561 -26.08 -16.58 -31.87
CA ILE A 561 -25.91 -15.88 -33.14
C ILE A 561 -24.56 -15.16 -33.17
N ARG A 562 -23.85 -15.30 -34.28
CA ARG A 562 -22.62 -14.56 -34.57
C ARG A 562 -22.89 -13.65 -35.76
N PHE A 563 -22.62 -12.36 -35.64
CA PHE A 563 -22.77 -11.38 -36.71
C PHE A 563 -21.62 -10.36 -36.68
N LYS A 564 -21.42 -9.63 -37.76
CA LYS A 564 -20.36 -8.65 -37.88
C LYS A 564 -20.67 -7.41 -37.05
N GLU A 565 -19.67 -6.84 -36.37
CA GLU A 565 -19.82 -5.58 -35.62
C GLU A 565 -20.26 -4.42 -36.53
N ASP A 566 -19.90 -4.45 -37.83
CA ASP A 566 -20.27 -3.43 -38.82
C ASP A 566 -21.79 -3.39 -39.09
N ASP A 567 -22.51 -4.45 -38.76
CA ASP A 567 -23.98 -4.45 -38.80
C ASP A 567 -24.58 -3.51 -37.72
N VAL A 568 -23.76 -3.04 -36.76
CA VAL A 568 -24.13 -2.09 -35.72
C VAL A 568 -23.37 -0.78 -35.93
N ARG A 569 -24.06 0.25 -36.37
CA ARG A 569 -23.44 1.58 -36.55
C ARG A 569 -23.12 2.23 -35.21
N PRO A 570 -22.06 3.02 -35.09
CA PRO A 570 -21.81 3.82 -33.89
C PRO A 570 -22.98 4.78 -33.61
N MET A 571 -23.38 4.88 -32.35
CA MET A 571 -24.49 5.70 -31.87
C MET A 571 -24.10 6.42 -30.59
N GLY A 572 -24.64 7.61 -30.34
CA GLY A 572 -24.41 8.39 -29.12
C GLY A 572 -24.84 7.64 -27.85
N LEU A 573 -24.30 8.05 -26.71
CA LEU A 573 -24.44 7.35 -25.42
C LEU A 573 -25.90 7.11 -24.99
N ILE A 574 -26.82 8.02 -25.27
CA ILE A 574 -28.24 7.93 -24.89
C ILE A 574 -29.11 7.05 -25.81
N ALA A 575 -28.53 6.44 -26.83
CA ALA A 575 -29.29 5.55 -27.73
C ALA A 575 -29.52 4.17 -27.05
N ALA A 576 -30.63 3.51 -27.42
CA ALA A 576 -30.97 2.17 -26.95
C ALA A 576 -30.26 1.05 -27.73
N GLY A 577 -29.80 1.34 -28.95
CA GLY A 577 -29.17 0.33 -29.81
C GLY A 577 -30.12 -0.30 -30.82
N VAL A 578 -29.77 -1.47 -31.31
CA VAL A 578 -30.51 -2.25 -32.31
C VAL A 578 -30.62 -3.72 -31.89
N ASN A 579 -31.64 -4.43 -32.35
CA ASN A 579 -31.80 -5.84 -32.05
C ASN A 579 -30.65 -6.68 -32.63
N GLY A 580 -29.94 -7.46 -31.79
CA GLY A 580 -28.89 -8.36 -32.17
C GLY A 580 -29.38 -9.77 -32.49
N ILE A 581 -30.34 -10.28 -31.73
CA ILE A 581 -30.90 -11.61 -31.87
C ILE A 581 -32.45 -11.57 -31.72
N LYS A 582 -33.13 -12.49 -32.39
CA LYS A 582 -34.57 -12.70 -32.20
C LYS A 582 -34.77 -13.75 -31.11
N LEU A 583 -35.29 -13.33 -29.98
CA LEU A 583 -35.56 -14.20 -28.81
C LEU A 583 -36.96 -14.80 -28.90
N ASP A 584 -37.11 -16.02 -28.40
CA ASP A 584 -38.40 -16.61 -28.09
C ASP A 584 -38.90 -16.15 -26.70
N ASP A 585 -40.15 -16.36 -26.37
CA ASP A 585 -40.74 -15.93 -25.09
C ASP A 585 -40.00 -16.53 -23.89
N HIS A 586 -39.73 -15.72 -22.88
CA HIS A 586 -39.01 -16.07 -21.65
C HIS A 586 -37.52 -16.52 -21.86
N VAL A 587 -36.96 -16.25 -23.03
CA VAL A 587 -35.55 -16.51 -23.33
C VAL A 587 -34.76 -15.21 -23.30
N GLU A 588 -33.63 -15.20 -22.61
CA GLU A 588 -32.75 -14.05 -22.53
C GLU A 588 -31.32 -14.39 -23.01
N VAL A 589 -30.56 -13.40 -23.36
CA VAL A 589 -29.12 -13.51 -23.58
C VAL A 589 -28.45 -13.76 -22.22
N VAL A 590 -27.55 -14.76 -22.15
CA VAL A 590 -26.82 -15.17 -20.96
C VAL A 590 -25.31 -15.16 -21.16
N GLY A 591 -24.85 -14.83 -22.36
CA GLY A 591 -23.45 -14.64 -22.66
C GLY A 591 -23.27 -13.82 -23.93
N ALA A 592 -22.29 -12.92 -23.93
CA ALA A 592 -21.95 -12.11 -25.08
C ALA A 592 -20.41 -11.94 -25.16
N GLU A 593 -19.87 -12.18 -26.36
CA GLU A 593 -18.42 -12.13 -26.61
C GLU A 593 -18.10 -11.39 -27.91
N ILE A 594 -16.95 -10.71 -27.91
CA ILE A 594 -16.36 -10.06 -29.09
C ILE A 594 -15.32 -11.02 -29.70
N LEU A 595 -15.46 -11.39 -30.94
CA LEU A 595 -14.60 -12.35 -31.62
C LEU A 595 -13.61 -11.67 -32.57
N PRO A 596 -12.36 -12.19 -32.75
CA PRO A 596 -11.87 -13.45 -32.18
C PRO A 596 -11.69 -13.41 -30.67
N ALA A 597 -12.12 -14.48 -30.02
CA ALA A 597 -12.00 -14.64 -28.58
C ALA A 597 -10.61 -15.20 -28.17
N GLU A 598 -10.24 -14.97 -26.93
CA GLU A 598 -9.04 -15.55 -26.34
C GLU A 598 -9.33 -16.99 -25.85
N GLY A 599 -9.22 -17.96 -26.75
CA GLY A 599 -9.51 -19.38 -26.47
C GLY A 599 -10.93 -19.81 -26.87
N GLU A 600 -11.42 -20.89 -26.26
CA GLU A 600 -12.76 -21.42 -26.56
C GLU A 600 -13.83 -20.75 -25.71
N ILE A 601 -15.06 -20.80 -26.17
CA ILE A 601 -16.26 -20.33 -25.46
C ILE A 601 -16.66 -21.39 -24.44
N PHE A 602 -16.51 -21.07 -23.16
CA PHE A 602 -16.97 -21.90 -22.04
C PHE A 602 -18.43 -21.60 -21.76
N ILE A 603 -19.28 -22.61 -21.78
CA ILE A 603 -20.72 -22.49 -21.65
C ILE A 603 -21.16 -23.34 -20.45
N LEU A 604 -21.88 -22.73 -19.53
CA LEU A 604 -22.35 -23.32 -18.27
C LEU A 604 -23.89 -23.45 -18.29
N ALA A 605 -24.38 -24.63 -17.93
CA ALA A 605 -25.81 -24.93 -17.80
C ALA A 605 -26.27 -24.90 -16.33
N SER A 606 -27.56 -24.73 -16.11
CA SER A 606 -28.18 -24.61 -14.79
C SER A 606 -28.06 -25.86 -13.91
N ASP A 607 -27.76 -27.03 -14.52
CA ASP A 607 -27.51 -28.29 -13.80
C ASP A 607 -26.02 -28.47 -13.38
N GLY A 608 -25.19 -27.43 -13.52
CA GLY A 608 -23.78 -27.43 -13.13
C GLY A 608 -22.84 -28.09 -14.14
N LYS A 609 -23.34 -28.47 -15.31
CA LYS A 609 -22.52 -29.01 -16.40
C LYS A 609 -22.01 -27.88 -17.29
N ALA A 610 -20.80 -28.05 -17.82
CA ALA A 610 -20.23 -27.13 -18.78
C ALA A 610 -19.56 -27.85 -19.95
N LYS A 611 -19.35 -27.09 -21.03
CA LYS A 611 -18.51 -27.51 -22.17
C LYS A 611 -17.81 -26.29 -22.75
N ARG A 612 -16.70 -26.54 -23.47
CA ARG A 612 -16.05 -25.52 -24.29
C ARG A 612 -16.34 -25.77 -25.77
N VAL A 613 -16.55 -24.70 -26.52
CA VAL A 613 -16.87 -24.73 -27.94
C VAL A 613 -15.91 -23.80 -28.68
N SER A 614 -15.33 -24.25 -29.79
CA SER A 614 -14.51 -23.39 -30.63
C SER A 614 -15.36 -22.28 -31.28
N GLU A 615 -14.81 -21.07 -31.31
CA GLU A 615 -15.49 -19.94 -32.00
C GLU A 615 -15.78 -20.23 -33.48
N LYS A 616 -14.96 -21.08 -34.12
CA LYS A 616 -15.10 -21.48 -35.53
C LYS A 616 -16.36 -22.27 -35.79
N ASP A 617 -16.93 -22.89 -34.75
CA ASP A 617 -18.17 -23.66 -34.86
C ASP A 617 -19.43 -22.75 -34.98
N PHE A 618 -19.28 -21.43 -34.77
CA PHE A 618 -20.36 -20.46 -34.90
C PHE A 618 -20.28 -19.77 -36.28
N PRO A 619 -21.19 -20.11 -37.21
CA PRO A 619 -21.22 -19.48 -38.53
C PRO A 619 -21.65 -18.00 -38.38
N SER A 620 -21.00 -17.11 -39.14
CA SER A 620 -21.44 -15.71 -39.24
C SER A 620 -22.78 -15.63 -39.96
N GLN A 621 -23.70 -14.83 -39.42
CA GLN A 621 -25.06 -14.63 -39.91
C GLN A 621 -25.40 -13.15 -39.96
N GLY A 622 -26.51 -12.80 -40.60
CA GLY A 622 -27.05 -11.45 -40.45
C GLY A 622 -27.63 -11.23 -39.05
N ARG A 623 -27.54 -10.00 -38.56
CA ARG A 623 -28.11 -9.56 -37.27
C ARG A 623 -29.63 -9.82 -37.22
N TYR A 624 -30.17 -10.02 -36.01
CA TYR A 624 -31.61 -10.22 -35.75
C TYR A 624 -32.18 -11.53 -36.30
N GLY A 625 -31.35 -12.56 -36.51
CA GLY A 625 -31.77 -13.95 -36.73
C GLY A 625 -32.06 -14.72 -35.42
N LYS A 626 -32.63 -15.94 -35.52
CA LYS A 626 -32.77 -16.86 -34.37
C LYS A 626 -31.45 -17.52 -33.96
N GLY A 627 -30.42 -17.42 -34.80
CA GLY A 627 -29.13 -18.03 -34.57
C GLY A 627 -29.11 -19.54 -34.85
N VAL A 628 -28.10 -20.21 -34.30
CA VAL A 628 -27.87 -21.67 -34.42
C VAL A 628 -27.89 -22.32 -33.04
N ARG A 629 -28.25 -23.61 -32.99
CA ARG A 629 -28.25 -24.34 -31.71
C ARG A 629 -26.82 -24.47 -31.17
N VAL A 630 -26.63 -24.00 -29.94
CA VAL A 630 -25.36 -24.03 -29.21
C VAL A 630 -25.27 -25.25 -28.32
N TRP A 631 -26.39 -25.65 -27.72
CA TRP A 631 -26.48 -26.81 -26.86
C TRP A 631 -27.87 -27.45 -26.96
N ASP A 632 -27.94 -28.72 -27.12
CA ASP A 632 -29.19 -29.50 -27.07
C ASP A 632 -29.38 -29.92 -25.61
N LEU A 633 -30.11 -29.09 -24.86
CA LEU A 633 -30.25 -29.24 -23.42
C LEU A 633 -31.43 -30.15 -23.05
N PRO A 634 -31.32 -30.92 -21.95
CA PRO A 634 -32.46 -31.65 -21.39
C PRO A 634 -33.65 -30.71 -21.03
N LYS A 635 -34.83 -31.22 -20.98
CA LYS A 635 -36.00 -30.47 -20.55
C LYS A 635 -35.76 -29.85 -19.17
N ARG A 636 -36.08 -28.57 -18.98
CA ARG A 636 -35.88 -27.75 -17.77
C ARG A 636 -34.45 -27.33 -17.43
N VAL A 637 -33.48 -27.68 -18.27
CA VAL A 637 -32.11 -27.18 -18.13
C VAL A 637 -31.93 -26.00 -19.10
N THR A 638 -31.33 -24.91 -18.61
CA THR A 638 -31.04 -23.70 -19.39
C THR A 638 -29.56 -23.40 -19.35
N ILE A 639 -29.04 -22.61 -20.30
CA ILE A 639 -27.73 -22.02 -20.19
C ILE A 639 -27.82 -20.85 -19.20
N THR A 640 -26.88 -20.76 -18.28
CA THR A 640 -26.81 -19.71 -17.25
C THR A 640 -25.66 -18.73 -17.45
N GLY A 641 -24.71 -19.08 -18.31
CA GLY A 641 -23.60 -18.18 -18.63
C GLY A 641 -22.71 -18.73 -19.74
N ALA A 642 -22.08 -17.82 -20.47
CA ALA A 642 -21.06 -18.14 -21.45
C ALA A 642 -19.96 -17.08 -21.43
N VAL A 643 -18.71 -17.51 -21.38
CA VAL A 643 -17.52 -16.65 -21.33
C VAL A 643 -16.38 -17.26 -22.17
N SER A 644 -15.50 -16.43 -22.67
CA SER A 644 -14.29 -16.86 -23.36
C SER A 644 -13.04 -16.72 -22.50
N GLY A 645 -12.02 -17.54 -22.72
CA GLY A 645 -10.76 -17.43 -22.02
C GLY A 645 -9.77 -18.54 -22.36
N LYS A 646 -8.52 -18.34 -21.95
CA LYS A 646 -7.48 -19.38 -22.02
C LYS A 646 -7.85 -20.55 -21.11
N PRO A 647 -7.41 -21.79 -21.41
CA PRO A 647 -7.76 -22.97 -20.62
C PRO A 647 -7.47 -22.86 -19.13
N ASN A 648 -6.39 -22.17 -18.75
CA ASN A 648 -5.97 -21.99 -17.37
C ASN A 648 -6.66 -20.82 -16.63
N HIS A 649 -7.50 -20.03 -17.31
CA HIS A 649 -8.22 -18.93 -16.65
C HIS A 649 -9.24 -19.47 -15.66
N MET A 650 -9.40 -18.71 -14.57
CA MET A 650 -10.39 -18.99 -13.54
C MET A 650 -11.72 -18.29 -13.86
N ALA A 651 -12.81 -19.04 -13.78
CA ALA A 651 -14.16 -18.51 -13.84
C ALA A 651 -14.80 -18.53 -12.45
N THR A 652 -15.53 -17.49 -12.12
CA THR A 652 -16.36 -17.40 -10.91
C THR A 652 -17.81 -17.71 -11.28
N ILE A 653 -18.38 -18.70 -10.61
CA ILE A 653 -19.79 -19.13 -10.76
C ILE A 653 -20.56 -18.53 -9.58
N ILE A 654 -21.50 -17.67 -9.89
CA ILE A 654 -22.27 -16.91 -8.92
C ILE A 654 -23.58 -17.66 -8.63
N LEU A 655 -23.86 -17.86 -7.35
CA LEU A 655 -25.05 -18.54 -6.87
C LEU A 655 -26.04 -17.53 -6.31
N ALA A 656 -27.35 -17.80 -6.44
CA ALA A 656 -28.39 -16.97 -5.84
C ALA A 656 -28.32 -16.95 -4.31
N ARG A 657 -27.83 -18.03 -3.71
CA ARG A 657 -27.60 -18.17 -2.27
C ARG A 657 -26.31 -18.92 -2.03
N GLY A 658 -25.52 -18.48 -1.04
CA GLY A 658 -24.24 -19.09 -0.69
C GLY A 658 -23.03 -18.44 -1.35
N ALA A 659 -21.84 -18.88 -0.96
CA ALA A 659 -20.60 -18.34 -1.48
C ALA A 659 -20.40 -18.73 -2.96
N PRO A 660 -19.84 -17.84 -3.80
CA PRO A 660 -19.48 -18.16 -5.18
C PRO A 660 -18.52 -19.36 -5.25
N LYS A 661 -18.66 -20.13 -6.32
CA LYS A 661 -17.79 -21.27 -6.65
C LYS A 661 -16.85 -20.86 -7.78
N SER A 662 -15.64 -21.38 -7.81
CA SER A 662 -14.69 -21.09 -8.89
C SER A 662 -14.24 -22.39 -9.58
N THR A 663 -13.97 -22.29 -10.87
CA THR A 663 -13.51 -23.39 -11.70
C THR A 663 -12.49 -22.87 -12.73
N ARG A 664 -11.61 -23.75 -13.18
CA ARG A 664 -10.77 -23.46 -14.35
C ARG A 664 -11.58 -23.76 -15.62
N LEU A 665 -11.33 -23.00 -16.68
CA LEU A 665 -12.04 -23.23 -17.95
C LEU A 665 -11.70 -24.61 -18.56
N ASP A 666 -10.47 -25.12 -18.34
CA ASP A 666 -10.04 -26.43 -18.82
C ASP A 666 -10.68 -27.63 -18.08
N ALA A 667 -11.40 -27.38 -16.99
CA ALA A 667 -12.18 -28.42 -16.31
C ALA A 667 -13.30 -28.97 -17.21
N ALA A 668 -13.77 -28.20 -18.21
CA ALA A 668 -14.70 -28.68 -19.23
C ALA A 668 -13.98 -29.04 -20.53
N GLY A 669 -14.34 -30.17 -21.13
CA GLY A 669 -13.80 -30.62 -22.41
C GLY A 669 -14.29 -29.78 -23.59
N VAL A 670 -13.44 -29.67 -24.63
CA VAL A 670 -13.82 -29.05 -25.92
C VAL A 670 -14.75 -29.99 -26.69
N ARG A 671 -15.90 -29.46 -27.13
CA ARG A 671 -16.94 -30.23 -27.82
C ARG A 671 -17.47 -29.44 -29.00
N LYS A 672 -18.08 -30.17 -29.97
CA LYS A 672 -18.80 -29.49 -31.06
C LYS A 672 -20.00 -28.72 -30.51
N ARG A 673 -20.35 -27.63 -31.17
CA ARG A 673 -21.41 -26.70 -30.80
C ARG A 673 -22.73 -27.41 -30.43
N ALA A 674 -23.24 -28.31 -31.28
CA ALA A 674 -24.53 -28.98 -31.06
C ALA A 674 -24.45 -30.24 -30.16
N ALA A 675 -23.28 -30.54 -29.55
CA ALA A 675 -23.16 -31.71 -28.69
C ALA A 675 -24.05 -31.60 -27.45
N THR A 676 -24.77 -32.72 -27.14
CA THR A 676 -25.68 -32.80 -25.98
C THR A 676 -24.94 -32.99 -24.64
N LYS A 677 -23.74 -33.60 -24.68
CA LYS A 677 -22.97 -33.97 -23.50
C LYS A 677 -22.16 -32.79 -22.98
N GLY A 678 -22.27 -32.48 -21.68
CA GLY A 678 -21.40 -31.59 -20.91
C GLY A 678 -20.68 -32.34 -19.80
N ASP A 679 -19.65 -31.73 -19.20
CA ASP A 679 -18.91 -32.27 -18.08
C ASP A 679 -19.43 -31.63 -16.79
N GLY A 680 -19.60 -32.44 -15.73
CA GLY A 680 -20.02 -31.92 -14.41
C GLY A 680 -18.89 -31.12 -13.78
N ILE A 681 -19.08 -29.82 -13.66
CA ILE A 681 -18.07 -28.89 -13.13
C ILE A 681 -18.38 -28.47 -11.70
N VAL A 682 -19.67 -28.33 -11.40
CA VAL A 682 -20.15 -27.92 -10.08
C VAL A 682 -21.25 -28.87 -9.62
N GLU A 683 -21.06 -29.45 -8.44
CA GLU A 683 -22.13 -30.17 -7.77
C GLU A 683 -23.15 -29.18 -7.23
N MET A 684 -24.40 -29.27 -7.73
CA MET A 684 -25.51 -28.41 -7.35
C MET A 684 -26.32 -29.07 -6.23
N LYS A 685 -26.50 -28.35 -5.12
CA LYS A 685 -27.47 -28.75 -4.08
C LYS A 685 -28.87 -28.45 -4.52
N LYS A 686 -29.88 -29.08 -3.86
CA LYS A 686 -31.28 -29.04 -4.28
C LYS A 686 -31.91 -27.63 -4.37
N ASP A 687 -31.32 -26.66 -3.64
CA ASP A 687 -31.83 -25.26 -3.55
C ASP A 687 -30.80 -24.25 -4.14
N GLU A 688 -29.71 -24.68 -4.75
CA GLU A 688 -28.74 -23.80 -5.38
C GLU A 688 -29.16 -23.46 -6.81
N VAL A 689 -29.13 -22.17 -7.16
CA VAL A 689 -29.42 -21.65 -8.50
C VAL A 689 -28.21 -20.83 -8.95
N ILE A 690 -27.70 -21.15 -10.15
CA ILE A 690 -26.63 -20.36 -10.77
C ILE A 690 -27.26 -19.10 -11.37
N THR A 691 -26.75 -17.94 -10.98
CA THR A 691 -27.22 -16.63 -11.45
C THR A 691 -26.26 -15.91 -12.37
N GLY A 692 -25.01 -16.37 -12.46
CA GLY A 692 -24.02 -15.72 -13.31
C GLY A 692 -22.73 -16.48 -13.42
N LEU A 693 -21.96 -16.12 -14.44
CA LEU A 693 -20.61 -16.61 -14.73
C LEU A 693 -19.74 -15.45 -15.17
N SER A 694 -18.55 -15.33 -14.61
CA SER A 694 -17.61 -14.27 -14.96
C SER A 694 -16.17 -14.79 -15.03
N VAL A 695 -15.35 -14.13 -15.84
CA VAL A 695 -13.90 -14.35 -16.00
C VAL A 695 -13.22 -12.99 -15.91
N ALA A 696 -11.97 -12.96 -15.45
CA ALA A 696 -11.19 -11.73 -15.40
C ALA A 696 -11.10 -11.05 -16.78
N TRP A 697 -11.33 -9.75 -16.79
CA TRP A 697 -11.24 -8.92 -17.97
C TRP A 697 -9.87 -8.22 -18.02
N THR A 698 -9.21 -8.17 -19.18
CA THR A 698 -7.93 -7.51 -19.36
C THR A 698 -7.97 -6.60 -20.59
N VAL A 699 -7.41 -5.41 -20.51
CA VAL A 699 -7.33 -4.44 -21.64
C VAL A 699 -6.52 -5.04 -22.80
N GLU A 700 -5.52 -5.84 -22.52
CA GLU A 700 -4.69 -6.53 -23.53
C GLU A 700 -5.51 -7.41 -24.49
N ARG A 701 -6.70 -7.84 -24.08
CA ARG A 701 -7.64 -8.55 -24.97
C ARG A 701 -8.08 -7.72 -26.17
N TYR A 702 -8.06 -6.40 -26.05
CA TYR A 702 -8.71 -5.50 -27.01
C TYR A 702 -7.77 -4.52 -27.68
N VAL A 703 -6.61 -4.23 -27.08
CA VAL A 703 -5.69 -3.19 -27.54
C VAL A 703 -4.32 -3.79 -27.88
N LYS A 704 -4.23 -4.51 -29.02
CA LYS A 704 -2.99 -4.51 -29.81
C LYS A 704 -3.01 -3.31 -30.71
N VAL A 705 -2.90 -2.12 -30.16
CA VAL A 705 -2.69 -0.90 -30.91
C VAL A 705 -1.22 -0.84 -31.30
N GLY A 706 -0.97 -0.69 -32.58
CA GLY A 706 0.36 -0.63 -33.15
C GLY A 706 1.24 0.40 -32.45
N LYS A 707 2.22 -0.05 -31.68
CA LYS A 707 3.44 0.71 -31.48
C LYS A 707 4.11 0.79 -32.83
N GLY A 708 4.20 2.00 -33.38
CA GLY A 708 5.03 2.27 -34.52
C GLY A 708 6.41 1.67 -34.28
N GLU A 709 6.92 0.96 -35.28
CA GLU A 709 8.24 0.35 -35.25
C GLU A 709 9.33 1.40 -34.97
N GLU A 710 9.70 1.59 -33.73
CA GLU A 710 11.04 2.06 -33.40
C GLU A 710 11.99 0.88 -33.47
N LYS A 711 12.70 0.79 -34.58
CA LYS A 711 13.83 -0.10 -34.75
C LYS A 711 14.92 0.25 -33.75
N THR A 712 14.93 -0.44 -32.61
CA THR A 712 16.13 -0.55 -31.78
C THR A 712 16.74 -1.92 -32.03
N SER A 713 17.82 -1.92 -32.78
CA SER A 713 18.71 -3.04 -32.93
C SER A 713 19.37 -3.40 -31.59
N SER A 714 19.01 -4.51 -31.00
CA SER A 714 19.76 -5.17 -29.94
C SER A 714 20.19 -6.58 -30.37
N PRO A 715 21.39 -7.02 -30.08
CA PRO A 715 21.93 -8.24 -30.65
C PRO A 715 21.31 -9.48 -29.98
N LYS A 716 20.90 -10.42 -30.83
CA LYS A 716 20.41 -11.74 -30.45
C LYS A 716 21.51 -12.53 -29.75
N GLY A 717 21.35 -12.81 -28.47
CA GLY A 717 22.00 -13.93 -27.80
C GLY A 717 21.19 -15.20 -28.06
N LYS A 718 21.81 -16.17 -28.75
CA LYS A 718 21.28 -17.52 -28.89
C LYS A 718 21.51 -18.29 -27.59
N GLU A 719 20.48 -18.73 -26.94
CA GLU A 719 20.54 -19.88 -26.03
C GLU A 719 20.20 -21.16 -26.82
N GLU A 720 21.19 -21.97 -27.03
CA GLU A 720 21.03 -23.37 -27.47
C GLU A 720 20.87 -24.26 -26.24
N SER A 721 19.74 -24.91 -26.14
CA SER A 721 19.51 -26.03 -25.22
C SER A 721 20.20 -27.27 -25.77
N ALA A 722 21.20 -27.78 -25.03
CA ALA A 722 21.89 -29.03 -25.35
C ALA A 722 21.17 -30.23 -24.73
N ASP A 723 20.70 -31.11 -25.58
CA ASP A 723 20.21 -32.47 -25.27
C ASP A 723 21.37 -33.45 -25.31
N LEU A 724 21.57 -34.23 -24.24
CA LEU A 724 22.61 -35.25 -24.09
C LEU A 724 22.23 -36.51 -24.87
N ARG A 725 23.03 -36.90 -25.85
CA ARG A 725 23.17 -38.34 -26.23
C ARG A 725 24.63 -38.71 -26.41
N LEU A 726 25.03 -39.71 -25.64
CA LEU A 726 26.30 -40.42 -25.67
C LEU A 726 26.53 -41.14 -27.01
N SER A 727 27.70 -41.05 -27.63
CA SER A 727 28.38 -42.17 -28.25
C SER A 727 29.88 -41.94 -28.46
N LYS A 728 30.62 -43.01 -28.27
CA LYS A 728 32.05 -43.22 -28.20
C LYS A 728 32.82 -42.91 -29.51
N GLY A 729 34.09 -42.51 -29.34
CA GLY A 729 35.11 -42.90 -30.31
C GLY A 729 36.17 -41.87 -30.71
N GLY A 730 37.37 -41.92 -30.11
CA GLY A 730 38.61 -42.18 -30.82
C GLY A 730 39.48 -40.98 -31.27
N LYS A 731 40.57 -40.79 -30.51
CA LYS A 731 41.97 -40.56 -30.94
C LYS A 731 42.51 -39.24 -31.54
N LYS A 732 43.44 -38.72 -30.78
CA LYS A 732 44.83 -38.27 -31.10
C LYS A 732 45.13 -36.84 -31.56
N THR A 733 45.99 -36.23 -30.69
CA THR A 733 47.23 -35.46 -30.96
C THR A 733 47.12 -34.16 -31.74
N THR A 734 47.61 -33.04 -31.29
CA THR A 734 48.98 -32.57 -30.98
C THR A 734 48.97 -31.13 -30.51
N SER A 735 49.75 -30.83 -29.48
CA SER A 735 50.30 -29.49 -29.20
C SER A 735 51.42 -29.14 -30.21
N PRO A 736 52.00 -27.94 -30.35
CA PRO A 736 52.59 -27.14 -29.28
C PRO A 736 52.74 -25.62 -29.51
N LYS A 737 53.34 -25.00 -28.44
CA LYS A 737 54.29 -23.84 -28.36
C LYS A 737 53.72 -22.43 -28.30
N LYS A 738 53.84 -21.80 -27.13
CA LYS A 738 54.88 -20.90 -26.57
C LYS A 738 55.34 -19.78 -27.49
N ALA A 739 55.14 -18.52 -27.03
CA ALA A 739 56.16 -17.49 -27.09
C ALA A 739 55.95 -16.42 -26.00
N THR A 740 56.91 -16.32 -25.16
CA THR A 740 57.19 -15.33 -24.12
C THR A 740 57.76 -14.06 -24.70
N ALA A 741 57.49 -12.90 -24.11
CA ALA A 741 58.45 -11.81 -24.06
C ALA A 741 58.27 -10.98 -22.79
N LYS A 742 59.30 -11.00 -21.99
CA LYS A 742 59.63 -10.14 -20.83
C LYS A 742 60.22 -8.82 -21.31
N THR A 743 60.08 -7.75 -20.52
CA THR A 743 61.12 -6.79 -20.18
C THR A 743 60.60 -5.89 -19.05
N LYS A 744 61.09 -6.01 -17.83
CA LYS A 744 62.13 -5.34 -17.05
C LYS A 744 61.82 -3.84 -16.83
N VAL A 745 61.49 -3.42 -15.61
CA VAL A 745 62.27 -3.12 -14.38
C VAL A 745 63.29 -1.97 -14.56
N ALA A 746 63.15 -0.89 -13.83
CA ALA A 746 63.98 -0.49 -12.70
C ALA A 746 63.76 0.98 -12.25
N PRO A 747 64.12 1.32 -11.00
CA PRO A 747 63.66 2.51 -10.28
C PRO A 747 64.76 3.56 -10.07
N MET A 748 64.38 4.78 -9.67
CA MET A 748 65.28 5.72 -8.99
C MET A 748 64.55 6.67 -8.07
N LYS A 749 64.78 6.58 -6.77
CA LYS A 749 65.52 7.46 -5.84
C LYS A 749 65.37 8.97 -6.18
N GLY A 750 64.71 9.79 -5.34
CA GLY A 750 65.06 10.12 -4.00
C GLY A 750 65.59 11.54 -3.93
N GLN A 751 65.05 12.42 -3.13
CA GLN A 751 65.76 13.37 -2.33
C GLN A 751 64.92 14.21 -1.40
N LYS A 752 65.36 14.26 -0.18
CA LYS A 752 64.93 15.09 0.96
C LYS A 752 65.34 16.58 0.75
N LYS A 753 64.56 17.45 1.42
CA LYS A 753 65.07 18.52 2.35
C LYS A 753 63.92 19.57 2.50
N VAL A 754 63.47 19.85 3.63
CA VAL A 754 63.93 20.50 4.89
C VAL A 754 63.32 21.91 5.02
N VAL A 755 62.43 22.03 6.02
CA VAL A 755 62.31 23.04 7.09
C VAL A 755 62.38 24.55 6.75
N LYS A 756 61.33 25.28 7.16
CA LYS A 756 61.36 26.35 8.20
C LYS A 756 60.06 27.11 8.31
N LYS A 757 59.44 27.02 9.46
CA LYS A 757 59.04 28.02 10.45
C LYS A 757 59.12 29.51 10.06
N LYS A 758 58.02 30.19 10.32
CA LYS A 758 57.77 31.47 11.03
C LYS A 758 56.56 32.16 10.36
N LYS A 759 55.62 32.71 11.01
CA LYS A 759 55.24 33.28 12.29
C LYS A 759 53.77 33.09 12.51
#